data_eb8fb4d1f5f56307f5c5f3a3d905888d
#
_entry.id   eb8fb4d1f5f56307f5c5f3a3d905888d
#
_cell.length_a   1.000
_cell.length_b   1.000
_cell.length_c   1.000
_cell.angle_alpha   90.00
_cell.angle_beta   90.00
_cell.angle_gamma   90.00
#
_symmetry.space_group_name_H-M   'P 1'
#
loop_
_entity.id
_entity.type
_entity.pdbx_description
1 polymer ?
#
loop_
_entity_poly.entity_id
_entity_poly.type
_entity_poly.pdbx_seq_one_letter_code
_entity_poly.pdbx_strand_id
1 'polypeptide(L)'
;MKKFIIIFLGITILLLGAAFVLPIIYKDEIKAKFEQEIAKKVNARVYFDTQQFSVSLFKRFPNITATMENFGVVGKDEFRGDTLLAVSKFAATIDIMSVIGGGKIKVKAIDLESPRVLAKVLKTGKANWDIYIADTSQTQTDTSQSSIAVGIDRWSVKNGYIIYDDRTSPMYAKIVNLNHSGSGDFEKDIFDMVSQTSIDSLTVRYDGTEYLSEKKLDADMTLSMNLAESKYTFKENTFKLNEFVLGFNGWFAMPDTSYAMDITFKTKETTFKSLLSLVPGVHTESFKDVQASGDIVFDGYAKGTYNGRQMPGFGLNTKVSNGSMKYAALPTTVSNINVDMTIDNPSGVLENTLVDVKKFNLDLGKNPVNGRFRLKGLSKYDIDAEVKAKLNLAELTQMFPIEGLTLRGQYTIDVKAKGIYDTLSKQMPAVTAAMTLANGYVKSNKFPAPLEQMNVNATVNNSTGQMKDTKINISDFRMVLEGEPLAAKAYIENLDDYTWDIKVKGGADLTKITKIYPLEGMTLTGRVYADIETKGKMSDVDAKRYDKLPTSGTAQLTNFTYSSPGVPPVKISQAAMSFTPQQINLNTFNGFLGRSDVAMTGSLSNYIAYVLHKDAVIQGNMSFSSNRFDVNEWMADDPNKPKTENTPLTVVEIPKNIDFRLASSIKEVIYDNMNLKDMAGTVLVKNGTVRLENVAFNTLGGNFIADGTYDSRDVTKPAYDFDLKINNLSVPQAYKTFNTVQSLMPLAQFIEGNVNTDFKIKGLLKQDMMPDLATLSGGGLLKLIQATLRESPLTQGLASVTKLGNLTPAELKNLVLSAKIENGRITYQPFNVKIKDYMANISGSSGLDGSLDYAMKLDVPTGQVGTQVTSALSSLLKQPVANVERVKLDLGVGGTFKKPQIKLLGSSTAGEIKGALTQKANAELDKVKAKAQAEADRLRAEAETKIEAETDRLKAEAETRIKTEQDKIRAEADKRRAELEQKAAEAKKKAEEEAKRRVKKGLGDLFSKPAPADTTKK
;
A
#
# COMPACT_ATOMS: atom_id res chain seq x y z
N MET A 1 76.79 -70.00 24.55
CA MET A 1 76.07 -69.13 23.66
C MET A 1 74.93 -69.80 22.89
N LYS A 2 75.16 -70.90 22.12
CA LYS A 2 74.04 -71.51 21.34
C LYS A 2 72.82 -71.92 22.15
N LYS A 3 72.98 -72.52 23.35
CA LYS A 3 71.86 -72.92 24.20
C LYS A 3 71.05 -71.66 24.74
N PHE A 4 71.76 -70.56 25.01
CA PHE A 4 71.15 -69.34 25.50
C PHE A 4 70.32 -68.69 24.40
N ILE A 5 70.87 -68.72 23.15
CA ILE A 5 70.15 -68.18 21.99
C ILE A 5 68.88 -68.99 21.67
N ILE A 6 68.98 -70.37 21.81
CA ILE A 6 67.81 -71.23 21.57
C ILE A 6 66.73 -71.04 22.66
N ILE A 7 67.11 -70.89 23.91
CA ILE A 7 66.17 -70.61 25.00
C ILE A 7 65.57 -69.20 24.84
N PHE A 8 66.39 -68.22 24.49
CA PHE A 8 65.90 -66.86 24.22
C PHE A 8 64.95 -66.86 23.00
N LEU A 9 65.29 -67.51 21.94
CA LEU A 9 64.43 -67.69 20.76
C LEU A 9 63.13 -68.44 21.11
N GLY A 10 63.24 -69.49 21.96
CA GLY A 10 62.06 -70.22 22.42
C GLY A 10 61.14 -69.43 23.29
N ILE A 11 61.71 -68.61 24.24
CA ILE A 11 60.92 -67.67 25.05
C ILE A 11 60.32 -66.58 24.18
N THR A 12 61.05 -66.08 23.19
CA THR A 12 60.53 -65.03 22.27
C THR A 12 59.38 -65.65 21.38
N ILE A 13 59.51 -66.83 20.87
CA ILE A 13 58.48 -67.54 20.14
C ILE A 13 57.25 -67.77 21.02
N LEU A 14 57.49 -68.22 22.29
CA LEU A 14 56.40 -68.42 23.25
C LEU A 14 55.72 -67.15 23.68
N LEU A 15 56.47 -66.04 23.89
CA LEU A 15 55.93 -64.75 24.14
C LEU A 15 55.14 -64.21 22.92
N LEU A 16 55.70 -64.43 21.72
CA LEU A 16 54.99 -64.01 20.49
C LEU A 16 53.73 -64.88 20.26
N GLY A 17 53.81 -66.21 20.56
CA GLY A 17 52.63 -67.07 20.48
C GLY A 17 51.55 -66.69 21.53
N ALA A 18 52.00 -66.47 22.78
CA ALA A 18 51.10 -65.93 23.84
C ALA A 18 50.51 -64.64 23.46
N ALA A 19 51.30 -63.73 22.94
CA ALA A 19 50.81 -62.43 22.43
C ALA A 19 49.80 -62.51 21.28
N PHE A 20 49.87 -63.65 20.53
CA PHE A 20 48.92 -63.90 19.44
C PHE A 20 47.62 -64.59 19.94
N VAL A 21 47.73 -65.45 20.95
CA VAL A 21 46.62 -66.30 21.42
C VAL A 21 45.83 -65.61 22.56
N LEU A 22 46.48 -64.83 23.45
CA LEU A 22 45.84 -64.18 24.59
C LEU A 22 44.71 -63.26 24.17
N PRO A 23 44.88 -62.40 23.18
CA PRO A 23 43.80 -61.53 22.77
C PRO A 23 42.61 -62.28 22.17
N ILE A 24 42.81 -63.38 21.59
CA ILE A 24 41.76 -64.23 21.02
C ILE A 24 40.98 -64.94 22.13
N ILE A 25 41.66 -65.44 23.16
CA ILE A 25 41.05 -66.11 24.30
C ILE A 25 40.24 -65.18 25.17
N TYR A 26 40.77 -64.00 25.46
CA TYR A 26 40.09 -62.96 26.32
C TYR A 26 39.19 -61.99 25.59
N LYS A 27 38.91 -62.19 24.30
CA LYS A 27 38.08 -61.34 23.50
C LYS A 27 36.70 -61.09 24.11
N ASP A 28 36.04 -62.10 24.59
CA ASP A 28 34.69 -62.03 25.14
C ASP A 28 34.66 -61.39 26.50
N GLU A 29 35.69 -61.56 27.32
CA GLU A 29 35.83 -60.89 28.61
C GLU A 29 36.12 -59.40 28.47
N ILE A 30 36.97 -59.03 27.52
CA ILE A 30 37.26 -57.61 27.20
C ILE A 30 35.99 -56.90 26.71
N LYS A 31 35.23 -57.59 25.85
CA LYS A 31 33.94 -57.11 25.33
C LYS A 31 32.92 -56.89 26.45
N ALA A 32 32.70 -57.91 27.30
CA ALA A 32 31.72 -57.89 28.36
C ALA A 32 32.03 -56.74 29.38
N LYS A 33 33.30 -56.53 29.69
CA LYS A 33 33.73 -55.48 30.57
C LYS A 33 33.55 -54.08 29.97
N PHE A 34 33.79 -53.96 28.66
CA PHE A 34 33.55 -52.71 27.93
C PHE A 34 32.06 -52.35 27.87
N GLU A 35 31.18 -53.29 27.55
CA GLU A 35 29.73 -53.08 27.55
C GLU A 35 29.20 -52.70 28.93
N GLN A 36 29.71 -53.36 30.00
CA GLN A 36 29.32 -53.09 31.38
C GLN A 36 29.72 -51.65 31.83
N GLU A 37 30.93 -51.23 31.51
CA GLU A 37 31.40 -49.89 31.88
C GLU A 37 30.70 -48.76 31.14
N ILE A 38 30.44 -48.99 29.86
CA ILE A 38 29.64 -48.00 29.05
C ILE A 38 28.23 -47.85 29.64
N ALA A 39 27.54 -48.97 29.90
CA ALA A 39 26.17 -48.94 30.40
C ALA A 39 26.01 -48.19 31.73
N LYS A 40 27.06 -48.20 32.58
CA LYS A 40 27.07 -47.49 33.85
C LYS A 40 27.28 -45.98 33.73
N LYS A 41 28.01 -45.54 32.71
CA LYS A 41 28.50 -44.14 32.63
C LYS A 41 27.91 -43.31 31.52
N VAL A 42 27.10 -43.92 30.61
CA VAL A 42 26.61 -43.23 29.41
C VAL A 42 25.09 -43.30 29.31
N ASN A 43 24.44 -42.15 29.39
CA ASN A 43 23.00 -42.01 29.13
C ASN A 43 22.68 -41.89 27.63
N ALA A 44 23.11 -42.94 26.89
CA ALA A 44 22.80 -43.07 25.46
C ALA A 44 22.71 -44.56 25.12
N ARG A 45 22.16 -44.86 23.96
CA ARG A 45 22.19 -46.23 23.45
C ARG A 45 23.44 -46.41 22.59
N VAL A 46 24.39 -47.18 23.10
CA VAL A 46 25.60 -47.53 22.35
C VAL A 46 25.39 -48.88 21.68
N TYR A 47 25.81 -49.01 20.43
CA TYR A 47 25.76 -50.27 19.68
C TYR A 47 27.02 -50.42 18.83
N PHE A 48 27.40 -51.63 18.55
CA PHE A 48 28.47 -52.01 17.61
C PHE A 48 28.27 -53.44 17.11
N ASP A 49 28.91 -53.78 15.99
CA ASP A 49 28.83 -55.14 15.45
C ASP A 49 29.67 -56.09 16.30
N THR A 50 28.98 -56.87 17.08
CA THR A 50 29.64 -57.86 17.98
C THR A 50 30.36 -59.00 17.25
N GLN A 51 30.01 -59.30 16.02
CA GLN A 51 30.67 -60.33 15.18
C GLN A 51 32.03 -59.82 14.68
N GLN A 52 32.10 -58.47 14.47
CA GLN A 52 33.31 -57.86 13.92
C GLN A 52 34.13 -57.12 14.97
N PHE A 53 33.95 -57.43 16.24
CA PHE A 53 34.86 -57.02 17.30
C PHE A 53 36.18 -57.83 17.22
N SER A 54 37.29 -57.14 17.08
CA SER A 54 38.59 -57.75 16.99
C SER A 54 39.65 -57.09 17.85
N VAL A 55 40.54 -57.84 18.38
CA VAL A 55 41.68 -57.36 19.18
C VAL A 55 42.98 -57.83 18.48
N SER A 56 43.92 -56.92 18.30
CA SER A 56 45.17 -57.20 17.57
C SER A 56 46.34 -56.52 18.32
N LEU A 57 47.40 -57.33 18.49
CA LEU A 57 48.71 -56.88 19.00
C LEU A 57 49.63 -56.37 17.85
N PHE A 58 49.35 -56.79 16.63
CA PHE A 58 50.27 -56.50 15.51
C PHE A 58 50.02 -55.22 14.79
N LYS A 59 48.84 -54.67 14.90
CA LYS A 59 48.55 -53.40 14.25
C LYS A 59 49.40 -52.25 14.76
N ARG A 60 49.73 -52.27 16.06
CA ARG A 60 50.52 -51.19 16.71
C ARG A 60 51.39 -51.74 17.85
N PHE A 61 52.18 -52.81 17.56
CA PHE A 61 53.10 -53.45 18.54
C PHE A 61 53.96 -52.39 19.22
N PRO A 62 54.19 -52.46 20.57
CA PRO A 62 53.73 -53.49 21.48
C PRO A 62 52.28 -53.28 22.05
N ASN A 63 51.53 -52.28 21.60
CA ASN A 63 50.22 -51.95 22.11
C ASN A 63 49.08 -52.82 21.53
N ILE A 64 48.00 -52.98 22.28
CA ILE A 64 46.79 -53.69 21.89
C ILE A 64 45.82 -52.74 21.18
N THR A 65 45.35 -53.13 19.97
CA THR A 65 44.30 -52.38 19.28
C THR A 65 42.99 -53.13 19.28
N ALA A 66 41.97 -52.63 19.96
CA ALA A 66 40.59 -53.08 19.86
C ALA A 66 39.89 -52.33 18.69
N THR A 67 39.28 -53.12 17.81
CA THR A 67 38.57 -52.61 16.67
C THR A 67 37.10 -53.01 16.73
N MET A 68 36.18 -52.08 16.55
CA MET A 68 34.74 -52.25 16.50
C MET A 68 34.23 -51.73 15.17
N GLU A 69 33.39 -52.50 14.50
CA GLU A 69 32.74 -52.06 13.29
C GLU A 69 31.26 -51.71 13.57
N ASN A 70 30.73 -50.80 12.77
CA ASN A 70 29.37 -50.29 12.92
C ASN A 70 29.07 -49.76 14.34
N PHE A 71 30.05 -49.05 14.93
CA PHE A 71 29.90 -48.47 16.24
C PHE A 71 29.02 -47.20 16.17
N GLY A 72 28.07 -47.09 17.11
CA GLY A 72 27.24 -45.88 17.17
C GLY A 72 26.71 -45.58 18.55
N VAL A 73 26.39 -44.31 18.73
CA VAL A 73 25.81 -43.73 19.92
C VAL A 73 24.55 -43.00 19.54
N VAL A 74 23.41 -43.46 20.03
CA VAL A 74 22.09 -42.88 19.76
C VAL A 74 21.52 -42.22 21.01
N GLY A 75 21.01 -41.04 20.85
CA GLY A 75 20.42 -40.29 21.94
C GLY A 75 19.18 -40.96 22.55
N LYS A 76 18.94 -40.64 23.81
CA LYS A 76 17.74 -40.99 24.57
C LYS A 76 16.91 -39.71 24.82
N ASP A 77 15.79 -39.92 25.46
CA ASP A 77 14.88 -38.81 25.90
C ASP A 77 14.56 -37.81 24.80
N GLU A 78 14.94 -36.55 24.97
CA GLU A 78 14.69 -35.47 24.01
C GLU A 78 15.45 -35.62 22.70
N PHE A 79 16.49 -36.45 22.68
CA PHE A 79 17.32 -36.75 21.51
C PHE A 79 17.02 -38.14 20.90
N ARG A 80 15.87 -38.75 21.27
CA ARG A 80 15.49 -40.06 20.74
C ARG A 80 15.38 -40.00 19.21
N GLY A 81 16.18 -40.84 18.54
CA GLY A 81 16.26 -40.88 17.08
C GLY A 81 17.42 -40.09 16.48
N ASP A 82 18.01 -39.14 17.24
CA ASP A 82 19.24 -38.47 16.83
C ASP A 82 20.44 -39.41 17.08
N THR A 83 21.21 -39.66 16.07
CA THR A 83 22.47 -40.41 16.19
C THR A 83 23.60 -39.43 16.42
N LEU A 84 24.11 -39.35 17.64
CA LEU A 84 25.24 -38.49 17.98
C LEU A 84 26.51 -38.86 17.20
N LEU A 85 26.79 -40.17 17.15
CA LEU A 85 27.96 -40.69 16.47
C LEU A 85 27.61 -42.04 15.82
N ALA A 86 27.95 -42.18 14.57
CA ALA A 86 27.99 -43.48 13.89
C ALA A 86 29.33 -43.58 13.17
N VAL A 87 30.05 -44.68 13.36
CA VAL A 87 31.40 -44.91 12.79
C VAL A 87 31.41 -46.25 12.13
N SER A 88 31.83 -46.32 10.88
CA SER A 88 31.95 -47.60 10.19
C SER A 88 33.01 -48.47 10.86
N LYS A 89 34.11 -47.84 11.33
CA LYS A 89 35.16 -48.56 12.04
C LYS A 89 35.80 -47.66 13.10
N PHE A 90 35.70 -48.09 14.34
CA PHE A 90 36.30 -47.48 15.50
C PHE A 90 37.44 -48.34 15.99
N ALA A 91 38.65 -47.82 16.11
CA ALA A 91 39.78 -48.53 16.65
C ALA A 91 40.42 -47.75 17.80
N ALA A 92 40.55 -48.36 18.95
CA ALA A 92 41.25 -47.83 20.11
C ALA A 92 42.51 -48.66 20.42
N THR A 93 43.63 -47.97 20.45
CA THR A 93 44.93 -48.61 20.82
C THR A 93 45.25 -48.34 22.29
N ILE A 94 45.49 -49.41 23.02
CA ILE A 94 45.67 -49.36 24.47
C ILE A 94 47.11 -49.81 24.77
N ASP A 95 47.75 -49.13 25.72
CA ASP A 95 49.06 -49.46 26.19
C ASP A 95 49.04 -50.85 26.91
N ILE A 96 49.78 -51.83 26.38
CA ILE A 96 49.77 -53.17 26.91
C ILE A 96 50.29 -53.21 28.34
N MET A 97 51.29 -52.41 28.68
CA MET A 97 51.86 -52.38 30.03
C MET A 97 50.87 -51.83 31.06
N SER A 98 50.01 -50.94 30.67
CA SER A 98 48.91 -50.45 31.52
C SER A 98 47.86 -51.53 31.82
N VAL A 99 47.70 -52.50 30.90
CA VAL A 99 46.76 -53.63 31.09
C VAL A 99 47.40 -54.73 31.97
N ILE A 100 48.66 -55.11 31.69
CA ILE A 100 49.37 -56.18 32.43
C ILE A 100 49.71 -55.74 33.84
N GLY A 101 50.05 -54.43 34.05
CA GLY A 101 50.48 -53.93 35.34
C GLY A 101 49.35 -53.66 36.34
N GLY A 102 48.11 -53.93 35.99
CA GLY A 102 46.90 -53.67 36.84
C GLY A 102 46.67 -52.21 37.19
N GLY A 103 47.31 -51.27 36.47
CA GLY A 103 47.12 -49.84 36.58
C GLY A 103 45.92 -49.32 35.79
N LYS A 104 45.81 -48.00 35.71
CA LYS A 104 44.81 -47.38 34.83
C LYS A 104 45.06 -47.69 33.38
N ILE A 105 44.02 -48.12 32.65
CA ILE A 105 44.09 -48.38 31.22
C ILE A 105 44.42 -47.08 30.48
N LYS A 106 45.56 -47.10 29.75
CA LYS A 106 46.00 -45.90 28.96
C LYS A 106 45.62 -46.12 27.49
N VAL A 107 44.81 -45.20 26.94
CA VAL A 107 44.46 -45.18 25.53
C VAL A 107 45.50 -44.33 24.79
N LYS A 108 46.27 -44.96 23.91
CA LYS A 108 47.38 -44.37 23.15
C LYS A 108 46.99 -43.82 21.77
N ALA A 109 45.96 -44.40 21.16
CA ALA A 109 45.46 -43.91 19.87
C ALA A 109 43.98 -44.20 19.66
N ILE A 110 43.34 -43.31 18.91
CA ILE A 110 41.97 -43.51 18.44
C ILE A 110 41.93 -43.28 16.92
N ASP A 111 41.39 -44.22 16.18
CA ASP A 111 41.20 -44.11 14.75
C ASP A 111 39.71 -44.30 14.42
N LEU A 112 39.15 -43.34 13.67
CA LEU A 112 37.75 -43.32 13.23
C LEU A 112 37.71 -43.38 11.70
N GLU A 113 36.99 -44.31 11.14
CA GLU A 113 36.76 -44.43 9.71
C GLU A 113 35.29 -44.18 9.39
N SER A 114 35.06 -43.21 8.52
CA SER A 114 33.73 -42.71 8.10
C SER A 114 32.79 -42.36 9.27
N PRO A 115 33.28 -41.56 10.28
CA PRO A 115 32.41 -41.14 11.34
C PRO A 115 31.35 -40.17 10.79
N ARG A 116 30.12 -40.37 11.24
CA ARG A 116 29.01 -39.44 11.08
C ARG A 116 28.63 -38.89 12.43
N VAL A 117 28.79 -37.58 12.65
CA VAL A 117 28.53 -36.93 13.91
C VAL A 117 27.41 -35.90 13.72
N LEU A 118 26.41 -35.95 14.58
CA LEU A 118 25.41 -34.92 14.74
C LEU A 118 25.54 -34.34 16.14
N ALA A 119 26.21 -33.20 16.26
CA ALA A 119 26.27 -32.41 17.49
C ALA A 119 25.15 -31.38 17.50
N LYS A 120 24.22 -31.52 18.44
CA LYS A 120 22.98 -30.71 18.45
C LYS A 120 22.72 -30.11 19.83
N VAL A 121 22.43 -28.81 19.86
CA VAL A 121 21.97 -28.10 21.06
C VAL A 121 20.54 -27.66 20.84
N LEU A 122 19.64 -28.02 21.74
CA LEU A 122 18.24 -27.61 21.70
C LEU A 122 18.08 -26.16 22.16
N LYS A 123 16.96 -25.53 21.87
CA LYS A 123 16.61 -24.19 22.38
C LYS A 123 16.62 -24.10 23.92
N THR A 124 16.48 -25.23 24.60
CA THR A 124 16.55 -25.34 26.06
C THR A 124 17.98 -25.27 26.61
N GLY A 125 18.99 -25.25 25.75
CA GLY A 125 20.41 -25.32 26.12
C GLY A 125 20.95 -26.73 26.35
N LYS A 126 20.12 -27.78 26.28
CA LYS A 126 20.57 -29.15 26.38
C LYS A 126 21.30 -29.59 25.12
N ALA A 127 22.43 -30.26 25.30
CA ALA A 127 23.23 -30.79 24.21
C ALA A 127 23.12 -32.34 24.12
N ASN A 128 23.11 -32.86 22.90
CA ASN A 128 22.99 -34.32 22.70
C ASN A 128 24.26 -35.10 23.04
N TRP A 129 25.37 -34.40 23.33
CA TRP A 129 26.63 -35.01 23.81
C TRP A 129 26.75 -34.97 25.33
N ASP A 130 25.82 -34.38 26.08
CA ASP A 130 25.77 -34.44 27.52
C ASP A 130 25.21 -35.78 28.00
N ILE A 131 25.91 -36.83 27.59
CA ILE A 131 25.52 -38.21 27.83
C ILE A 131 26.22 -38.88 29.02
N TYR A 132 27.10 -38.14 29.74
CA TYR A 132 27.79 -38.70 30.88
C TYR A 132 26.90 -38.72 32.14
N ILE A 133 26.82 -39.91 32.78
CA ILE A 133 26.10 -40.10 34.04
C ILE A 133 27.10 -39.86 35.17
N ALA A 134 26.95 -38.70 35.87
CA ALA A 134 27.75 -38.45 37.08
C ALA A 134 27.33 -39.44 38.19
N ASP A 135 28.29 -40.04 38.87
CA ASP A 135 28.06 -40.90 40.00
C ASP A 135 27.66 -40.07 41.21
N THR A 136 26.40 -39.96 41.50
CA THR A 136 25.84 -39.17 42.61
C THR A 136 25.91 -39.86 43.97
N SER A 137 26.51 -41.06 44.02
CA SER A 137 26.55 -41.90 45.23
C SER A 137 27.82 -41.77 46.10
N GLN A 138 28.74 -40.83 45.76
CA GLN A 138 29.94 -40.62 46.59
C GLN A 138 29.89 -39.26 47.29
N THR A 139 29.60 -39.30 48.60
CA THR A 139 30.01 -38.30 49.59
C THR A 139 31.48 -37.98 49.44
N GLN A 140 31.86 -36.71 49.50
CA GLN A 140 33.22 -36.19 49.49
C GLN A 140 34.17 -37.05 50.28
N THR A 141 35.22 -37.55 49.68
CA THR A 141 36.56 -37.90 50.13
C THR A 141 37.06 -39.21 49.51
N ASP A 142 37.00 -39.31 48.17
CA ASP A 142 37.94 -40.21 47.51
C ASP A 142 38.26 -39.66 46.11
N THR A 143 39.44 -39.15 45.95
CA THR A 143 40.10 -38.94 44.65
C THR A 143 40.46 -40.28 44.03
N SER A 144 39.48 -41.17 43.89
CA SER A 144 39.64 -42.35 43.08
C SER A 144 39.57 -41.94 41.60
N GLN A 145 40.75 -41.65 41.12
CA GLN A 145 41.01 -41.40 39.68
C GLN A 145 40.29 -42.43 38.81
N SER A 146 39.64 -42.00 37.75
CA SER A 146 39.01 -42.86 36.77
C SER A 146 39.91 -44.06 36.38
N SER A 147 39.35 -45.22 36.25
CA SER A 147 40.09 -46.44 35.87
C SER A 147 40.75 -46.40 34.47
N ILE A 148 40.46 -45.29 33.72
CA ILE A 148 41.04 -45.07 32.41
C ILE A 148 41.84 -43.73 32.46
N ALA A 149 43.13 -43.81 32.16
CA ALA A 149 43.93 -42.61 31.90
C ALA A 149 43.94 -42.34 30.38
N VAL A 150 43.48 -41.22 29.96
CA VAL A 150 43.46 -40.83 28.52
C VAL A 150 44.80 -40.13 28.25
N GLY A 151 45.78 -40.91 27.78
CA GLY A 151 47.09 -40.44 27.29
C GLY A 151 47.18 -40.66 25.78
N ILE A 152 46.32 -39.97 25.03
CA ILE A 152 46.26 -40.19 23.59
C ILE A 152 47.49 -39.57 22.91
N ASP A 153 48.33 -40.41 22.31
CA ASP A 153 49.52 -39.98 21.57
C ASP A 153 49.20 -39.63 20.13
N ARG A 154 48.11 -40.27 19.60
CA ARG A 154 47.72 -40.09 18.21
C ARG A 154 46.21 -40.32 18.01
N TRP A 155 45.64 -39.58 17.06
CA TRP A 155 44.28 -39.85 16.61
C TRP A 155 44.18 -39.66 15.10
N SER A 156 43.20 -40.30 14.48
CA SER A 156 42.86 -40.05 13.08
C SER A 156 41.36 -40.19 12.80
N VAL A 157 40.89 -39.36 11.88
CA VAL A 157 39.57 -39.43 11.30
C VAL A 157 39.72 -39.48 9.80
N LYS A 158 39.06 -40.44 9.17
CA LYS A 158 39.02 -40.60 7.71
C LYS A 158 37.57 -40.52 7.23
N ASN A 159 37.31 -39.76 6.17
CA ASN A 159 36.01 -39.62 5.53
C ASN A 159 34.89 -39.19 6.51
N GLY A 160 35.19 -38.30 7.44
CA GLY A 160 34.24 -37.83 8.46
C GLY A 160 33.14 -36.97 7.87
N TYR A 161 31.94 -37.09 8.41
CA TYR A 161 30.81 -36.23 8.15
C TYR A 161 30.28 -35.68 9.47
N ILE A 162 30.31 -34.37 9.64
CA ILE A 162 29.95 -33.73 10.90
C ILE A 162 28.92 -32.62 10.67
N ILE A 163 27.85 -32.65 11.47
CA ILE A 163 26.89 -31.56 11.58
C ILE A 163 26.91 -31.03 13.00
N TYR A 164 27.01 -29.71 13.14
CA TYR A 164 26.81 -28.99 14.38
C TYR A 164 25.58 -28.10 14.21
N ASP A 165 24.57 -28.28 15.05
CA ASP A 165 23.28 -27.54 15.03
C ASP A 165 23.00 -26.97 16.43
N ASP A 166 23.41 -25.73 16.67
CA ASP A 166 23.14 -25.03 17.94
C ASP A 166 21.96 -24.07 17.74
N ARG A 167 20.86 -24.37 18.45
CA ARG A 167 19.62 -23.60 18.38
C ARG A 167 19.49 -22.53 19.47
N THR A 168 20.41 -22.46 20.41
CA THR A 168 20.51 -21.36 21.40
C THR A 168 21.22 -20.16 20.80
N SER A 169 22.33 -20.43 20.13
CA SER A 169 23.06 -19.47 19.31
C SER A 169 22.90 -19.92 17.88
N PRO A 170 21.95 -19.38 17.08
CA PRO A 170 21.53 -20.01 15.80
C PRO A 170 22.70 -20.27 14.85
N MET A 171 23.55 -21.20 15.21
CA MET A 171 24.77 -21.59 14.51
C MET A 171 24.62 -23.00 13.92
N TYR A 172 24.89 -23.10 12.64
CA TYR A 172 24.92 -24.38 11.93
C TYR A 172 26.24 -24.51 11.19
N ALA A 173 26.93 -25.65 11.40
CA ALA A 173 28.10 -26.02 10.63
C ALA A 173 27.96 -27.41 10.07
N LYS A 174 28.38 -27.58 8.82
CA LYS A 174 28.40 -28.88 8.13
C LYS A 174 29.79 -29.12 7.54
N ILE A 175 30.36 -30.27 7.85
CA ILE A 175 31.68 -30.72 7.40
C ILE A 175 31.51 -32.01 6.63
N VAL A 176 32.04 -32.05 5.43
CA VAL A 176 31.95 -33.22 4.55
C VAL A 176 33.37 -33.69 4.19
N ASN A 177 33.58 -34.98 4.26
CA ASN A 177 34.83 -35.67 3.96
C ASN A 177 36.01 -35.12 4.79
N LEU A 178 35.80 -35.05 6.12
CA LEU A 178 36.88 -34.71 7.05
C LEU A 178 37.93 -35.81 7.09
N ASN A 179 39.15 -35.49 6.69
CA ASN A 179 40.32 -36.28 6.96
C ASN A 179 41.20 -35.50 7.93
N HIS A 180 41.36 -36.02 9.12
CA HIS A 180 42.08 -35.33 10.19
C HIS A 180 42.99 -36.33 10.90
N SER A 181 44.22 -35.93 11.14
CA SER A 181 45.16 -36.73 11.97
C SER A 181 45.88 -35.79 12.90
N GLY A 182 46.14 -36.30 14.09
CA GLY A 182 46.89 -35.55 15.06
C GLY A 182 47.75 -36.42 15.94
N SER A 183 48.78 -35.84 16.52
CA SER A 183 49.65 -36.46 17.50
C SER A 183 50.06 -35.45 18.57
N GLY A 184 50.26 -35.96 19.81
CA GLY A 184 50.68 -35.18 20.95
C GLY A 184 50.84 -36.02 22.20
N ASP A 185 51.64 -35.61 23.14
CA ASP A 185 51.90 -36.37 24.38
C ASP A 185 51.00 -35.82 25.50
N PHE A 186 49.75 -36.26 25.54
CA PHE A 186 48.74 -35.84 26.53
C PHE A 186 49.02 -36.37 27.94
N GLU A 187 50.14 -37.11 28.15
CA GLU A 187 50.63 -37.45 29.50
C GLU A 187 51.40 -36.28 30.15
N LYS A 188 51.81 -35.28 29.36
CA LYS A 188 52.50 -34.07 29.83
C LYS A 188 51.55 -32.92 29.90
N ASP A 189 51.79 -32.05 30.89
CA ASP A 189 51.04 -30.80 31.04
C ASP A 189 51.35 -29.80 29.89
N ILE A 190 52.58 -29.86 29.36
CA ILE A 190 53.03 -29.02 28.24
C ILE A 190 53.64 -29.87 27.14
N PHE A 191 53.09 -29.82 25.93
CA PHE A 191 53.56 -30.58 24.76
C PHE A 191 53.17 -29.88 23.45
N ASP A 192 53.79 -30.31 22.36
CA ASP A 192 53.36 -29.87 21.02
C ASP A 192 52.39 -30.88 20.43
N MET A 193 51.23 -30.37 20.05
CA MET A 193 50.25 -31.08 19.29
C MET A 193 50.45 -30.74 17.81
N VAL A 194 50.72 -31.74 17.00
CA VAL A 194 50.79 -31.61 15.53
C VAL A 194 49.54 -32.21 14.92
N SER A 195 48.91 -31.48 14.06
CA SER A 195 47.70 -31.94 13.36
C SER A 195 47.65 -31.56 11.90
N GLN A 196 47.06 -32.41 11.11
CA GLN A 196 46.75 -32.19 9.68
C GLN A 196 45.26 -32.45 9.47
N THR A 197 44.62 -31.50 8.80
CA THR A 197 43.17 -31.52 8.53
C THR A 197 42.93 -31.24 7.05
N SER A 198 42.07 -32.01 6.44
CA SER A 198 41.54 -31.73 5.11
C SER A 198 40.04 -31.96 5.11
N ILE A 199 39.30 -31.03 4.58
CA ILE A 199 37.84 -30.99 4.48
C ILE A 199 37.48 -30.63 3.06
N ASP A 200 36.67 -31.46 2.37
CA ASP A 200 36.25 -31.17 1.01
C ASP A 200 35.17 -30.07 0.97
N SER A 201 34.27 -30.04 1.96
CA SER A 201 33.21 -29.07 2.00
C SER A 201 32.90 -28.63 3.45
N LEU A 202 33.11 -27.35 3.74
CA LEU A 202 32.77 -26.69 5.00
C LEU A 202 31.70 -25.63 4.74
N THR A 203 30.55 -25.79 5.37
CA THR A 203 29.47 -24.80 5.38
C THR A 203 29.28 -24.28 6.79
N VAL A 204 29.23 -22.97 6.97
CA VAL A 204 28.97 -22.32 8.27
C VAL A 204 27.87 -21.26 8.10
N ARG A 205 26.83 -21.41 8.89
CA ARG A 205 25.69 -20.48 8.93
C ARG A 205 25.50 -19.99 10.37
N TYR A 206 25.26 -18.71 10.50
CA TYR A 206 24.93 -18.10 11.79
C TYR A 206 23.79 -17.10 11.60
N ASP A 207 22.76 -17.20 12.43
CA ASP A 207 21.55 -16.36 12.39
C ASP A 207 20.93 -16.24 10.98
N GLY A 208 20.81 -17.38 10.29
CA GLY A 208 20.25 -17.47 8.94
C GLY A 208 21.20 -17.02 7.82
N THR A 209 22.34 -16.38 8.14
CA THR A 209 23.32 -15.94 7.14
C THR A 209 24.40 -16.99 6.96
N GLU A 210 24.63 -17.37 5.71
CA GLU A 210 25.67 -18.34 5.34
C GLU A 210 27.00 -17.61 5.11
N TYR A 211 27.92 -17.73 6.07
CA TYR A 211 29.26 -17.09 6.03
C TYR A 211 30.24 -17.87 5.19
N LEU A 212 30.22 -19.20 5.30
CA LEU A 212 30.99 -20.11 4.45
C LEU A 212 30.01 -21.03 3.76
N SER A 213 30.12 -21.12 2.46
CA SER A 213 29.33 -22.01 1.62
C SER A 213 30.26 -22.97 0.91
N GLU A 214 30.20 -24.25 1.30
CA GLU A 214 30.92 -25.37 0.67
C GLU A 214 32.41 -25.11 0.40
N LYS A 215 33.14 -24.52 1.37
CA LYS A 215 34.56 -24.19 1.19
C LYS A 215 35.43 -25.38 1.51
N LYS A 216 36.45 -25.61 0.68
CA LYS A 216 37.50 -26.59 0.96
C LYS A 216 38.44 -26.00 2.04
N LEU A 217 38.82 -26.84 3.04
CA LEU A 217 39.74 -26.45 4.07
C LEU A 217 40.88 -27.48 4.18
N ASP A 218 42.12 -26.99 4.10
CA ASP A 218 43.32 -27.75 4.44
C ASP A 218 44.05 -26.97 5.57
N ALA A 219 44.36 -27.62 6.65
CA ALA A 219 45.05 -27.01 7.78
C ALA A 219 46.15 -27.90 8.35
N ASP A 220 47.37 -27.41 8.32
CA ASP A 220 48.52 -28.01 9.01
C ASP A 220 48.87 -27.14 10.23
N MET A 221 48.81 -27.68 11.39
CA MET A 221 48.95 -26.91 12.64
C MET A 221 49.85 -27.62 13.65
N THR A 222 50.77 -26.87 14.21
CA THR A 222 51.49 -27.23 15.43
C THR A 222 51.08 -26.24 16.53
N LEU A 223 50.43 -26.73 17.59
CA LEU A 223 50.03 -25.97 18.74
C LEU A 223 50.86 -26.40 19.96
N SER A 224 51.46 -25.46 20.65
CA SER A 224 52.01 -25.79 21.99
C SER A 224 50.84 -25.77 22.96
N MET A 225 50.55 -26.90 23.53
CA MET A 225 49.46 -27.16 24.45
C MET A 225 49.97 -26.99 25.90
N ASN A 226 49.34 -26.14 26.69
CA ASN A 226 49.52 -26.09 28.13
C ASN A 226 48.18 -26.44 28.78
N LEU A 227 48.02 -27.67 29.17
CA LEU A 227 46.76 -28.20 29.71
C LEU A 227 46.44 -27.60 31.09
N ALA A 228 47.45 -27.31 31.92
CA ALA A 228 47.26 -26.72 33.24
C ALA A 228 46.64 -25.31 33.17
N GLU A 229 47.03 -24.51 32.19
CA GLU A 229 46.50 -23.20 31.95
C GLU A 229 45.39 -23.16 30.89
N SER A 230 45.05 -24.33 30.31
CA SER A 230 44.14 -24.45 29.11
C SER A 230 44.52 -23.47 28.00
N LYS A 231 45.85 -23.33 27.79
CA LYS A 231 46.41 -22.36 26.85
C LYS A 231 47.08 -23.05 25.64
N TYR A 232 46.79 -22.55 24.47
CA TYR A 232 47.18 -23.13 23.20
C TYR A 232 47.89 -22.06 22.35
N THR A 233 49.17 -22.26 22.11
CA THR A 233 50.01 -21.30 21.40
C THR A 233 50.32 -21.80 20.00
N PHE A 234 50.01 -20.98 18.99
CA PHE A 234 50.31 -21.28 17.61
C PHE A 234 51.81 -21.27 17.37
N LYS A 235 52.33 -22.36 16.86
CA LYS A 235 53.70 -22.47 16.35
C LYS A 235 53.64 -22.43 14.79
N GLU A 236 54.18 -23.45 14.18
CA GLU A 236 54.08 -23.58 12.73
C GLU A 236 52.67 -23.96 12.32
N ASN A 237 52.07 -23.16 11.42
CA ASN A 237 50.76 -23.45 10.98
C ASN A 237 50.50 -22.88 9.57
N THR A 238 49.59 -23.51 8.86
CA THR A 238 49.09 -23.08 7.59
C THR A 238 47.61 -23.47 7.52
N PHE A 239 46.77 -22.47 7.33
CA PHE A 239 45.34 -22.64 7.22
C PHE A 239 44.93 -22.20 5.81
N LYS A 240 44.48 -23.10 4.99
CA LYS A 240 44.12 -22.88 3.60
C LYS A 240 42.62 -23.08 3.41
N LEU A 241 41.89 -22.01 3.18
CA LEU A 241 40.46 -22.01 2.87
C LEU A 241 40.27 -21.74 1.39
N ASN A 242 39.90 -22.76 0.61
CA ASN A 242 40.01 -22.78 -0.84
C ASN A 242 41.45 -22.44 -1.32
N GLU A 243 41.61 -21.30 -1.99
CA GLU A 243 42.93 -20.80 -2.44
C GLU A 243 43.51 -19.77 -1.47
N PHE A 244 42.77 -19.39 -0.41
CA PHE A 244 43.20 -18.37 0.53
C PHE A 244 43.97 -18.95 1.72
N VAL A 245 45.25 -18.61 1.82
CA VAL A 245 46.16 -19.21 2.81
C VAL A 245 46.48 -18.19 3.91
N LEU A 246 46.19 -18.59 5.15
CA LEU A 246 46.48 -17.82 6.37
C LEU A 246 47.50 -18.51 7.25
N GLY A 247 48.29 -17.72 7.96
CA GLY A 247 49.10 -18.14 9.07
C GLY A 247 48.70 -17.39 10.34
N PHE A 248 48.75 -18.04 11.47
CA PHE A 248 48.39 -17.50 12.77
C PHE A 248 49.63 -17.43 13.68
N ASN A 249 49.69 -16.42 14.52
CA ASN A 249 50.65 -16.31 15.62
C ASN A 249 49.91 -15.92 16.89
N GLY A 250 50.54 -16.21 18.04
CA GLY A 250 49.93 -15.87 19.33
C GLY A 250 49.32 -17.09 20.00
N TRP A 251 48.33 -16.87 20.84
CA TRP A 251 47.74 -17.92 21.66
C TRP A 251 46.24 -17.62 21.93
N PHE A 252 45.54 -18.69 22.28
CA PHE A 252 44.24 -18.63 22.92
C PHE A 252 44.20 -19.53 24.16
N ALA A 253 43.34 -19.18 25.12
CA ALA A 253 43.21 -19.92 26.39
C ALA A 253 41.73 -19.97 26.81
N MET A 254 41.37 -21.03 27.50
CA MET A 254 40.05 -21.28 28.07
C MET A 254 40.19 -21.51 29.60
N PRO A 255 40.49 -20.43 30.39
CA PRO A 255 40.75 -20.62 31.80
C PRO A 255 39.51 -21.02 32.63
N ASP A 256 38.35 -20.64 32.16
CA ASP A 256 37.03 -20.96 32.74
C ASP A 256 35.97 -21.07 31.63
N THR A 257 34.85 -20.39 31.75
CA THR A 257 33.81 -20.25 30.70
C THR A 257 34.12 -19.14 29.69
N SER A 258 35.28 -18.49 29.80
CA SER A 258 35.74 -17.42 28.92
C SER A 258 36.81 -17.90 27.93
N TYR A 259 37.00 -17.14 26.87
CA TYR A 259 38.06 -17.35 25.89
C TYR A 259 38.99 -16.15 25.87
N ALA A 260 40.19 -16.32 26.43
CA ALA A 260 41.22 -15.30 26.35
C ALA A 260 42.12 -15.54 25.13
N MET A 261 42.51 -14.49 24.43
CA MET A 261 43.32 -14.62 23.22
C MET A 261 44.21 -13.42 22.95
N ASP A 262 45.34 -13.67 22.32
CA ASP A 262 46.22 -12.70 21.70
C ASP A 262 46.68 -13.34 20.36
N ILE A 263 45.88 -13.21 19.32
CA ILE A 263 46.09 -13.86 18.04
C ILE A 263 46.35 -12.79 16.99
N THR A 264 47.37 -12.99 16.20
CA THR A 264 47.53 -12.25 14.92
C THR A 264 47.49 -13.22 13.76
N PHE A 265 46.98 -12.77 12.64
CA PHE A 265 46.92 -13.56 11.43
C PHE A 265 47.33 -12.73 10.21
N LYS A 266 47.89 -13.40 9.22
CA LYS A 266 48.26 -12.77 7.95
C LYS A 266 48.21 -13.78 6.80
N THR A 267 48.00 -13.28 5.62
CA THR A 267 48.10 -14.10 4.42
C THR A 267 49.56 -14.54 4.18
N LYS A 268 49.71 -15.79 3.77
CA LYS A 268 51.01 -16.36 3.30
C LYS A 268 51.17 -16.25 1.76
N GLU A 269 50.03 -16.24 1.05
CA GLU A 269 49.94 -15.96 -0.38
C GLU A 269 49.24 -14.63 -0.65
N THR A 270 49.58 -13.95 -1.72
CA THR A 270 49.24 -12.52 -1.93
C THR A 270 48.43 -12.29 -3.19
N THR A 271 47.68 -13.26 -3.69
CA THR A 271 46.88 -13.08 -4.91
C THR A 271 45.49 -12.61 -4.62
N PHE A 272 45.02 -11.60 -5.33
CA PHE A 272 43.63 -11.11 -5.23
C PHE A 272 42.63 -12.21 -5.58
N LYS A 273 42.98 -13.16 -6.48
CA LYS A 273 42.14 -14.32 -6.81
C LYS A 273 41.86 -15.18 -5.59
N SER A 274 42.86 -15.40 -4.70
CA SER A 274 42.67 -16.20 -3.51
C SER A 274 41.60 -15.60 -2.55
N LEU A 275 41.57 -14.27 -2.39
CA LEU A 275 40.52 -13.60 -1.61
C LEU A 275 39.11 -13.81 -2.22
N LEU A 276 39.00 -13.67 -3.54
CA LEU A 276 37.74 -13.84 -4.24
C LEU A 276 37.18 -15.26 -4.06
N SER A 277 38.04 -16.28 -3.83
CA SER A 277 37.60 -17.66 -3.57
C SER A 277 36.74 -17.81 -2.31
N LEU A 278 36.80 -16.83 -1.39
CA LEU A 278 36.03 -16.82 -0.15
C LEU A 278 34.60 -16.31 -0.33
N VAL A 279 34.31 -15.56 -1.40
CA VAL A 279 33.00 -14.95 -1.62
C VAL A 279 31.92 -16.05 -1.75
N PRO A 280 30.77 -15.96 -1.04
CA PRO A 280 29.67 -16.91 -1.19
C PRO A 280 29.15 -16.94 -2.63
N GLY A 281 28.82 -18.12 -3.14
CA GLY A 281 28.35 -18.30 -4.53
C GLY A 281 29.44 -18.37 -5.60
N VAL A 282 30.71 -18.17 -5.23
CA VAL A 282 31.87 -18.19 -6.11
C VAL A 282 32.23 -19.64 -6.57
N HIS A 283 31.63 -20.67 -5.97
CA HIS A 283 31.82 -22.05 -6.37
C HIS A 283 30.87 -22.60 -7.43
N THR A 284 29.97 -21.80 -7.96
CA THR A 284 29.22 -22.18 -9.15
C THR A 284 30.18 -22.32 -10.32
N GLU A 285 29.84 -23.16 -11.29
CA GLU A 285 30.67 -23.35 -12.51
C GLU A 285 31.10 -22.01 -13.15
N SER A 286 30.30 -20.99 -12.98
CA SER A 286 30.55 -19.63 -13.44
C SER A 286 31.81 -18.97 -12.86
N PHE A 287 32.30 -19.38 -11.67
CA PHE A 287 33.49 -18.78 -11.07
C PHE A 287 34.81 -19.42 -11.55
N LYS A 288 34.75 -20.65 -12.05
CA LYS A 288 35.95 -21.27 -12.66
C LYS A 288 36.55 -20.43 -13.79
N ASP A 289 35.68 -19.64 -14.43
CA ASP A 289 36.07 -18.79 -15.58
C ASP A 289 36.42 -17.36 -15.17
N VAL A 290 36.43 -17.03 -13.88
CA VAL A 290 36.86 -15.71 -13.38
C VAL A 290 38.38 -15.59 -13.48
N GLN A 291 38.84 -14.71 -14.37
CA GLN A 291 40.22 -14.29 -14.42
C GLN A 291 40.42 -13.13 -13.45
N ALA A 292 41.26 -13.32 -12.44
CA ALA A 292 41.60 -12.29 -11.48
C ALA A 292 43.12 -12.24 -11.29
N SER A 293 43.64 -11.03 -11.17
CA SER A 293 45.08 -10.73 -10.92
C SER A 293 45.19 -9.58 -9.96
N GLY A 294 46.39 -9.35 -9.47
CA GLY A 294 46.77 -8.32 -8.51
C GLY A 294 47.21 -8.90 -7.19
N ASP A 295 47.81 -8.04 -6.39
CA ASP A 295 48.36 -8.42 -5.09
C ASP A 295 47.39 -8.06 -3.98
N ILE A 296 47.38 -8.90 -2.93
CA ILE A 296 46.62 -8.63 -1.70
C ILE A 296 47.51 -8.78 -0.46
N VAL A 297 47.32 -7.86 0.47
CA VAL A 297 47.77 -8.02 1.85
C VAL A 297 46.53 -8.09 2.71
N PHE A 298 46.45 -9.12 3.54
CA PHE A 298 45.36 -9.32 4.47
C PHE A 298 45.93 -9.82 5.79
N ASP A 299 45.86 -8.98 6.79
CA ASP A 299 46.34 -9.26 8.13
C ASP A 299 45.42 -8.67 9.18
N GLY A 300 45.53 -9.19 10.38
CA GLY A 300 44.68 -8.72 11.48
C GLY A 300 45.03 -9.33 12.81
N TYR A 301 44.23 -8.97 13.81
CA TYR A 301 44.38 -9.46 15.16
C TYR A 301 43.06 -9.66 15.89
N ALA A 302 43.09 -10.52 16.91
CA ALA A 302 42.10 -10.64 17.94
C ALA A 302 42.76 -10.73 19.32
N LYS A 303 42.50 -9.78 20.20
CA LYS A 303 43.18 -9.64 21.48
C LYS A 303 42.25 -9.24 22.62
N GLY A 304 42.26 -10.02 23.69
CA GLY A 304 41.42 -9.81 24.86
C GLY A 304 40.63 -11.05 25.26
N THR A 305 39.56 -10.85 25.98
CA THR A 305 38.73 -11.95 26.51
C THR A 305 37.33 -11.88 25.95
N TYR A 306 36.82 -12.97 25.44
CA TYR A 306 35.41 -13.19 25.10
C TYR A 306 34.70 -13.95 26.23
N ASN A 307 33.65 -13.38 26.80
CA ASN A 307 32.89 -13.98 27.91
C ASN A 307 31.38 -13.98 27.65
N GLY A 308 30.95 -13.94 26.39
CA GLY A 308 29.55 -13.85 25.98
C GLY A 308 28.93 -12.44 26.04
N ARG A 309 29.52 -11.54 26.83
CA ARG A 309 29.07 -10.13 26.92
C ARG A 309 30.11 -9.15 26.36
N GLN A 310 31.36 -9.48 26.48
CA GLN A 310 32.48 -8.66 26.01
C GLN A 310 33.17 -9.37 24.83
N MET A 311 33.40 -8.64 23.77
CA MET A 311 34.20 -9.10 22.63
C MET A 311 35.69 -8.78 22.88
N PRO A 312 36.61 -9.58 22.36
CA PRO A 312 38.01 -9.18 22.29
C PRO A 312 38.14 -7.96 21.36
N GLY A 313 39.17 -7.18 21.53
CA GLY A 313 39.58 -6.21 20.54
C GLY A 313 39.98 -6.94 19.27
N PHE A 314 39.66 -6.37 18.12
CA PHE A 314 39.97 -6.97 16.82
C PHE A 314 40.37 -5.93 15.79
N GLY A 315 41.14 -6.35 14.82
CA GLY A 315 41.55 -5.51 13.70
C GLY A 315 41.75 -6.32 12.45
N LEU A 316 41.54 -5.67 11.30
CA LEU A 316 41.75 -6.22 9.96
C LEU A 316 42.31 -5.16 9.04
N ASN A 317 43.43 -5.42 8.42
CA ASN A 317 43.99 -4.61 7.34
C ASN A 317 43.86 -5.39 6.04
N THR A 318 43.35 -4.71 5.01
CA THR A 318 43.26 -5.28 3.69
C THR A 318 43.75 -4.27 2.66
N LYS A 319 44.75 -4.66 1.89
CA LYS A 319 45.29 -3.85 0.81
C LYS A 319 45.31 -4.65 -0.46
N VAL A 320 44.54 -4.19 -1.46
CA VAL A 320 44.59 -4.71 -2.83
C VAL A 320 45.36 -3.74 -3.69
N SER A 321 46.29 -4.22 -4.49
CA SER A 321 47.07 -3.43 -5.40
C SER A 321 46.98 -4.00 -6.81
N ASN A 322 46.73 -3.11 -7.77
CA ASN A 322 46.65 -3.45 -9.21
C ASN A 322 45.71 -4.64 -9.49
N GLY A 323 44.64 -4.75 -8.69
CA GLY A 323 43.66 -5.82 -8.86
C GLY A 323 42.92 -5.67 -10.20
N SER A 324 42.67 -6.79 -10.82
CA SER A 324 41.74 -6.86 -11.95
C SER A 324 40.87 -8.12 -11.84
N MET A 325 39.66 -8.01 -12.34
CA MET A 325 38.70 -9.12 -12.36
C MET A 325 37.90 -9.08 -13.65
N LYS A 326 37.90 -10.20 -14.37
CA LYS A 326 37.03 -10.44 -15.51
C LYS A 326 36.15 -11.64 -15.22
N TYR A 327 34.85 -11.43 -15.23
CA TYR A 327 33.85 -12.48 -15.10
C TYR A 327 33.38 -12.91 -16.49
N ALA A 328 33.28 -14.20 -16.77
CA ALA A 328 32.98 -14.71 -18.11
C ALA A 328 31.65 -14.15 -18.68
N ALA A 329 30.64 -13.94 -17.83
CA ALA A 329 29.37 -13.36 -18.23
C ALA A 329 29.40 -11.83 -18.39
N LEU A 330 30.50 -11.14 -18.03
CA LEU A 330 30.66 -9.70 -18.21
C LEU A 330 31.52 -9.40 -19.42
N PRO A 331 31.08 -8.56 -20.35
CA PRO A 331 31.83 -8.26 -21.57
C PRO A 331 33.11 -7.48 -21.31
N THR A 332 33.27 -6.90 -20.12
CA THR A 332 34.37 -5.99 -19.80
C THR A 332 35.02 -6.33 -18.46
N THR A 333 36.31 -6.05 -18.34
CA THR A 333 37.09 -6.25 -17.12
C THR A 333 36.89 -5.10 -16.13
N VAL A 334 36.80 -5.40 -14.87
CA VAL A 334 37.01 -4.45 -13.77
C VAL A 334 38.49 -4.44 -13.49
N SER A 335 39.14 -3.30 -13.67
CA SER A 335 40.61 -3.15 -13.57
C SER A 335 41.00 -2.03 -12.62
N ASN A 336 42.32 -1.86 -12.41
CA ASN A 336 42.89 -0.83 -11.56
C ASN A 336 42.30 -0.86 -10.14
N ILE A 337 41.94 -2.06 -9.65
CA ILE A 337 41.38 -2.22 -8.31
C ILE A 337 42.47 -1.99 -7.28
N ASN A 338 42.41 -0.88 -6.60
CA ASN A 338 43.28 -0.55 -5.49
C ASN A 338 42.43 -0.19 -4.31
N VAL A 339 42.59 -0.94 -3.21
CA VAL A 339 41.86 -0.75 -1.96
C VAL A 339 42.85 -0.73 -0.81
N ASP A 340 42.72 0.21 0.09
CA ASP A 340 43.45 0.26 1.37
C ASP A 340 42.41 0.45 2.46
N MET A 341 42.14 -0.63 3.19
CA MET A 341 41.09 -0.69 4.19
C MET A 341 41.60 -1.20 5.53
N THR A 342 41.24 -0.53 6.58
CA THR A 342 41.46 -0.97 7.97
C THR A 342 40.11 -1.05 8.68
N ILE A 343 39.89 -2.16 9.37
CA ILE A 343 38.84 -2.28 10.39
C ILE A 343 39.56 -2.41 11.72
N ASP A 344 39.24 -1.58 12.72
CA ASP A 344 39.90 -1.57 14.00
C ASP A 344 38.92 -1.35 15.15
N ASN A 345 39.02 -2.21 16.13
CA ASN A 345 38.25 -2.11 17.38
C ASN A 345 39.11 -2.66 18.56
N PRO A 346 40.04 -1.91 19.08
CA PRO A 346 40.92 -2.39 20.14
C PRO A 346 40.19 -2.59 21.49
N SER A 347 39.02 -2.04 21.66
CA SER A 347 38.27 -2.06 22.93
C SER A 347 37.32 -3.27 23.05
N GLY A 348 37.01 -3.96 21.97
CA GLY A 348 35.95 -4.98 21.91
C GLY A 348 34.51 -4.44 22.05
N VAL A 349 34.35 -3.13 22.26
CA VAL A 349 33.05 -2.47 22.29
C VAL A 349 32.64 -2.16 20.83
N LEU A 350 31.58 -2.76 20.32
CA LEU A 350 31.17 -2.64 18.91
C LEU A 350 30.99 -1.20 18.46
N GLU A 351 30.53 -0.31 19.34
CA GLU A 351 30.39 1.13 19.08
C GLU A 351 31.71 1.84 18.78
N ASN A 352 32.84 1.28 19.19
CA ASN A 352 34.15 1.84 18.93
C ASN A 352 34.76 1.32 17.62
N THR A 353 34.01 0.51 16.85
CA THR A 353 34.51 -0.03 15.60
C THR A 353 34.75 1.10 14.60
N LEU A 354 35.95 1.15 14.07
CA LEU A 354 36.36 2.01 12.99
C LEU A 354 36.51 1.16 11.73
N VAL A 355 35.81 1.52 10.66
CA VAL A 355 36.04 1.03 9.30
C VAL A 355 36.60 2.20 8.50
N ASP A 356 37.84 2.09 8.07
CA ASP A 356 38.56 3.15 7.33
C ASP A 356 39.05 2.61 5.98
N VAL A 357 38.30 2.89 4.92
CA VAL A 357 38.74 2.71 3.54
C VAL A 357 39.43 3.98 3.13
N LYS A 358 40.74 4.07 3.39
CA LYS A 358 41.57 5.25 3.13
C LYS A 358 41.55 5.64 1.67
N LYS A 359 41.44 4.64 0.81
CA LYS A 359 41.43 4.79 -0.64
C LYS A 359 40.79 3.56 -1.27
N PHE A 360 39.90 3.80 -2.22
CA PHE A 360 39.53 2.79 -3.21
C PHE A 360 39.55 3.42 -4.61
N ASN A 361 40.08 2.72 -5.58
CA ASN A 361 39.98 3.04 -6.99
C ASN A 361 39.61 1.77 -7.74
N LEU A 362 38.79 1.91 -8.74
CA LEU A 362 38.55 0.85 -9.73
C LEU A 362 38.08 1.46 -11.03
N ASP A 363 38.37 0.80 -12.13
CA ASP A 363 37.87 1.14 -13.44
C ASP A 363 36.89 0.07 -13.91
N LEU A 364 35.64 0.48 -14.12
CA LEU A 364 34.57 -0.36 -14.72
C LEU A 364 34.71 -0.21 -16.25
N GLY A 365 35.51 -1.04 -16.88
CA GLY A 365 35.98 -0.80 -18.27
C GLY A 365 36.80 0.48 -18.33
N LYS A 366 36.29 1.53 -19.02
CA LYS A 366 36.90 2.86 -19.07
C LYS A 366 36.33 3.87 -18.09
N ASN A 367 35.52 3.40 -17.13
CA ASN A 367 34.76 4.25 -16.22
C ASN A 367 35.42 4.27 -14.84
N PRO A 368 36.19 5.30 -14.50
CA PRO A 368 36.88 5.38 -13.22
C PRO A 368 35.87 5.69 -12.08
N VAL A 369 36.03 4.94 -11.00
CA VAL A 369 35.36 5.17 -9.70
C VAL A 369 36.44 5.22 -8.64
N ASN A 370 36.47 6.27 -7.86
CA ASN A 370 37.43 6.43 -6.77
C ASN A 370 36.81 7.12 -5.59
N GLY A 371 37.38 6.87 -4.42
CA GLY A 371 36.90 7.48 -3.21
C GLY A 371 37.61 7.01 -1.95
N ARG A 372 37.09 7.44 -0.84
CA ARG A 372 37.45 7.04 0.50
C ARG A 372 36.17 6.97 1.37
N PHE A 373 36.23 6.17 2.40
CA PHE A 373 35.10 5.99 3.30
C PHE A 373 35.60 5.66 4.70
N ARG A 374 35.18 6.45 5.67
CA ARG A 374 35.45 6.20 7.07
C ARG A 374 34.14 6.16 7.84
N LEU A 375 33.96 5.12 8.62
CA LEU A 375 32.81 4.90 9.45
C LEU A 375 33.27 4.56 10.87
N LYS A 376 32.79 5.27 11.87
CA LYS A 376 33.00 4.95 13.28
C LYS A 376 31.66 4.78 13.98
N GLY A 377 31.56 3.72 14.78
CA GLY A 377 30.34 3.36 15.51
C GLY A 377 29.36 2.55 14.66
N LEU A 378 28.52 1.76 15.30
CA LEU A 378 27.53 0.88 14.68
C LEU A 378 26.09 1.22 15.07
N SER A 379 25.86 2.12 16.02
CA SER A 379 24.54 2.64 16.39
C SER A 379 24.35 4.09 15.95
N LYS A 380 25.38 4.90 16.12
CA LYS A 380 25.49 6.26 15.58
C LYS A 380 26.68 6.27 14.66
N TYR A 381 26.40 6.34 13.38
CA TYR A 381 27.44 6.26 12.35
C TYR A 381 28.11 7.62 12.18
N ASP A 382 29.36 7.77 12.64
CA ASP A 382 30.21 8.91 12.27
C ASP A 382 30.87 8.59 10.92
N ILE A 383 30.40 9.29 9.89
CA ILE A 383 30.73 9.04 8.48
C ILE A 383 31.64 10.17 7.97
N ASP A 384 32.72 9.81 7.28
CA ASP A 384 33.49 10.70 6.43
C ASP A 384 33.76 9.98 5.10
N ALA A 385 33.05 10.37 4.05
CA ALA A 385 33.07 9.69 2.76
C ALA A 385 33.25 10.68 1.61
N GLU A 386 34.00 10.26 0.61
CA GLU A 386 34.13 10.95 -0.66
C GLU A 386 34.10 9.92 -1.79
N VAL A 387 33.22 10.13 -2.79
CA VAL A 387 33.09 9.26 -3.94
C VAL A 387 33.02 10.11 -5.21
N LYS A 388 33.87 9.79 -6.17
CA LYS A 388 33.90 10.40 -7.52
C LYS A 388 33.82 9.32 -8.56
N ALA A 389 32.93 9.51 -9.53
CA ALA A 389 32.87 8.62 -10.67
C ALA A 389 32.55 9.38 -11.96
N LYS A 390 33.10 8.88 -13.06
CA LYS A 390 32.75 9.31 -14.40
C LYS A 390 32.37 8.08 -15.20
N LEU A 391 31.13 7.99 -15.57
CA LEU A 391 30.50 6.75 -16.03
C LEU A 391 29.92 6.95 -17.42
N ASN A 392 30.29 6.12 -18.36
CA ASN A 392 29.62 5.97 -19.64
C ASN A 392 28.47 4.95 -19.43
N LEU A 393 27.25 5.41 -19.40
CA LEU A 393 26.09 4.57 -19.12
C LEU A 393 25.86 3.46 -20.16
N ALA A 394 26.31 3.68 -21.42
CA ALA A 394 26.23 2.64 -22.44
C ALA A 394 27.17 1.47 -22.16
N GLU A 395 28.40 1.75 -21.72
CA GLU A 395 29.35 0.72 -21.31
C GLU A 395 28.90 0.00 -20.07
N LEU A 396 28.38 0.75 -19.09
CA LEU A 396 27.86 0.15 -17.86
C LEU A 396 26.66 -0.80 -18.10
N THR A 397 25.74 -0.43 -18.99
CA THR A 397 24.60 -1.30 -19.35
C THR A 397 25.05 -2.56 -20.08
N GLN A 398 26.17 -2.49 -20.81
CA GLN A 398 26.77 -3.69 -21.40
C GLN A 398 27.45 -4.56 -20.34
N MET A 399 28.13 -3.95 -19.36
CA MET A 399 28.78 -4.67 -18.26
C MET A 399 27.79 -5.30 -17.28
N PHE A 400 26.75 -4.57 -16.96
CA PHE A 400 25.67 -4.96 -16.03
C PHE A 400 24.35 -4.85 -16.76
N PRO A 401 24.00 -5.83 -17.59
CA PRO A 401 22.76 -5.80 -18.35
C PRO A 401 21.57 -5.75 -17.41
N ILE A 402 20.76 -4.71 -17.52
CA ILE A 402 19.45 -4.62 -16.90
C ILE A 402 18.46 -5.02 -17.97
N GLU A 403 17.77 -6.13 -17.76
CA GLU A 403 16.83 -6.66 -18.73
C GLU A 403 15.75 -5.60 -19.06
N GLY A 404 15.59 -5.35 -20.35
CA GLY A 404 14.61 -4.40 -20.84
C GLY A 404 14.95 -2.91 -20.64
N LEU A 405 16.18 -2.56 -20.20
CA LEU A 405 16.61 -1.18 -20.01
C LEU A 405 17.89 -0.88 -20.83
N THR A 406 17.86 0.16 -21.64
CA THR A 406 19.03 0.69 -22.36
C THR A 406 19.31 2.10 -21.86
N LEU A 407 20.54 2.32 -21.36
CA LEU A 407 21.02 3.61 -20.91
C LEU A 407 22.23 4.05 -21.77
N ARG A 408 22.30 5.34 -22.05
CA ARG A 408 23.46 5.97 -22.68
C ARG A 408 23.68 7.36 -22.09
N GLY A 409 24.86 7.91 -22.27
CA GLY A 409 25.23 9.24 -21.80
C GLY A 409 26.43 9.20 -20.87
N GLN A 410 26.97 10.36 -20.58
CA GLN A 410 28.09 10.55 -19.66
C GLN A 410 27.53 11.04 -18.32
N TYR A 411 27.65 10.21 -17.29
CA TYR A 411 27.24 10.53 -15.92
C TYR A 411 28.48 10.81 -15.06
N THR A 412 28.46 11.93 -14.37
CA THR A 412 29.55 12.29 -13.44
C THR A 412 28.92 12.54 -12.06
N ILE A 413 29.55 12.01 -11.04
CA ILE A 413 29.17 12.22 -9.66
C ILE A 413 30.39 12.57 -8.81
N ASP A 414 30.26 13.56 -7.94
CA ASP A 414 31.21 13.94 -6.90
C ASP A 414 30.39 14.16 -5.62
N VAL A 415 30.54 13.25 -4.65
CA VAL A 415 29.80 13.29 -3.38
C VAL A 415 30.77 13.29 -2.22
N LYS A 416 30.55 14.18 -1.27
CA LYS A 416 31.21 14.22 0.03
C LYS A 416 30.15 14.20 1.12
N ALA A 417 30.33 13.36 2.12
CA ALA A 417 29.45 13.26 3.27
C ALA A 417 30.32 13.22 4.54
N LYS A 418 30.05 14.07 5.51
CA LYS A 418 30.82 14.12 6.76
C LYS A 418 29.91 14.45 7.95
N GLY A 419 29.96 13.63 8.99
CA GLY A 419 29.22 13.84 10.23
C GLY A 419 28.45 12.61 10.68
N ILE A 420 27.60 12.81 11.65
CA ILE A 420 26.84 11.73 12.29
C ILE A 420 25.57 11.43 11.52
N TYR A 421 25.33 10.16 11.24
CA TYR A 421 24.05 9.65 10.79
C TYR A 421 23.35 8.96 11.96
N ASP A 422 22.24 9.53 12.42
CA ASP A 422 21.42 9.01 13.51
C ASP A 422 19.94 9.12 13.13
N THR A 423 19.30 7.98 12.91
CA THR A 423 17.90 7.92 12.51
C THR A 423 16.95 8.35 13.63
N LEU A 424 17.35 8.17 14.91
CA LEU A 424 16.51 8.51 16.05
C LEU A 424 16.42 10.03 16.24
N SER A 425 17.55 10.74 16.09
CA SER A 425 17.60 12.20 16.17
C SER A 425 17.35 12.89 14.83
N LYS A 426 17.07 12.13 13.76
CA LYS A 426 16.93 12.63 12.37
C LYS A 426 18.15 13.43 11.90
N GLN A 427 19.33 13.11 12.43
CA GLN A 427 20.58 13.74 12.03
C GLN A 427 21.19 13.00 10.84
N MET A 428 21.62 13.74 9.83
CA MET A 428 22.37 13.24 8.68
C MET A 428 23.78 13.82 8.68
N PRO A 429 24.72 13.19 7.98
CA PRO A 429 25.99 13.85 7.70
C PRO A 429 25.75 15.13 6.88
N ALA A 430 26.64 16.11 7.04
CA ALA A 430 26.75 17.20 6.09
C ALA A 430 27.12 16.59 4.71
N VAL A 431 26.37 16.99 3.67
CA VAL A 431 26.52 16.42 2.34
C VAL A 431 26.75 17.51 1.31
N THR A 432 27.75 17.32 0.47
CA THR A 432 27.89 18.07 -0.78
C THR A 432 27.94 17.09 -1.93
N ALA A 433 27.03 17.25 -2.88
CA ALA A 433 26.98 16.40 -4.06
C ALA A 433 26.87 17.26 -5.32
N ALA A 434 27.62 16.90 -6.35
CA ALA A 434 27.50 17.44 -7.69
C ALA A 434 27.29 16.27 -8.67
N MET A 435 26.26 16.38 -9.49
CA MET A 435 25.87 15.36 -10.46
C MET A 435 25.66 15.99 -11.82
N THR A 436 26.23 15.41 -12.86
CA THR A 436 25.97 15.81 -14.24
C THR A 436 25.62 14.61 -15.09
N LEU A 437 24.64 14.78 -15.95
CA LEU A 437 24.35 13.84 -17.03
C LEU A 437 24.43 14.62 -18.34
N ALA A 438 25.21 14.15 -19.29
CA ALA A 438 25.31 14.75 -20.61
C ALA A 438 24.92 13.72 -21.69
N ASN A 439 24.11 14.18 -22.65
CA ASN A 439 23.61 13.36 -23.76
C ASN A 439 22.97 12.04 -23.29
N GLY A 440 22.22 12.10 -22.20
CA GLY A 440 21.50 10.95 -21.63
C GLY A 440 20.46 10.41 -22.60
N TYR A 441 20.33 9.08 -22.59
CA TYR A 441 19.31 8.33 -23.32
C TYR A 441 18.81 7.20 -22.43
N VAL A 442 17.51 7.09 -22.30
CA VAL A 442 16.85 6.04 -21.50
C VAL A 442 15.76 5.39 -22.33
N LYS A 443 15.89 4.10 -22.58
CA LYS A 443 14.82 3.30 -23.21
C LYS A 443 14.54 2.07 -22.35
N SER A 444 13.27 1.86 -22.03
CA SER A 444 12.79 0.69 -21.31
C SER A 444 11.86 -0.13 -22.20
N ASN A 445 11.83 -1.46 -22.03
CA ASN A 445 10.84 -2.30 -22.69
C ASN A 445 9.41 -2.03 -22.20
N LYS A 446 9.28 -1.45 -20.98
CA LYS A 446 8.00 -0.99 -20.42
C LYS A 446 7.53 0.33 -21.05
N PHE A 447 8.42 1.08 -21.68
CA PHE A 447 8.16 2.38 -22.27
C PHE A 447 8.58 2.37 -23.73
N PRO A 448 7.64 2.40 -24.68
CA PRO A 448 7.96 2.24 -26.09
C PRO A 448 8.77 3.40 -26.67
N ALA A 449 8.72 4.58 -26.07
CA ALA A 449 9.47 5.74 -26.51
C ALA A 449 10.69 6.02 -25.64
N PRO A 450 11.86 6.35 -26.21
CA PRO A 450 13.03 6.74 -25.44
C PRO A 450 12.91 8.18 -24.91
N LEU A 451 13.57 8.44 -23.78
CA LEU A 451 13.96 9.78 -23.35
C LEU A 451 15.32 10.09 -23.94
N GLU A 452 15.42 11.17 -24.68
CA GLU A 452 16.62 11.49 -25.46
C GLU A 452 17.23 12.84 -25.05
N GLN A 453 18.50 13.00 -25.40
CA GLN A 453 19.26 14.25 -25.19
C GLN A 453 19.13 14.80 -23.76
N MET A 454 19.06 13.88 -22.78
CA MET A 454 18.95 14.28 -21.38
C MET A 454 20.23 14.94 -20.91
N ASN A 455 20.11 16.18 -20.44
CA ASN A 455 21.19 16.90 -19.80
C ASN A 455 20.70 17.34 -18.42
N VAL A 456 21.47 17.00 -17.41
CA VAL A 456 21.17 17.34 -16.03
C VAL A 456 22.41 17.92 -15.37
N ASN A 457 22.27 19.03 -14.69
CA ASN A 457 23.28 19.56 -13.80
C ASN A 457 22.63 19.88 -12.46
N ALA A 458 22.97 19.08 -11.46
CA ALA A 458 22.35 19.15 -10.14
C ALA A 458 23.42 19.17 -9.04
N THR A 459 23.17 19.98 -8.01
CA THR A 459 23.98 20.00 -6.79
C THR A 459 23.10 19.88 -5.58
N VAL A 460 23.61 19.19 -4.56
CA VAL A 460 23.00 19.09 -3.23
C VAL A 460 24.01 19.61 -2.22
N ASN A 461 23.58 20.48 -1.35
CA ASN A 461 24.41 20.98 -0.25
C ASN A 461 23.61 20.95 1.04
N ASN A 462 24.17 20.30 2.05
CA ASN A 462 23.68 20.33 3.42
C ASN A 462 24.92 20.46 4.32
N SER A 463 25.13 21.62 4.89
CA SER A 463 26.34 21.89 5.69
C SER A 463 26.25 21.49 7.15
N THR A 464 25.07 21.24 7.69
CA THR A 464 24.83 21.01 9.10
C THR A 464 24.36 19.60 9.45
N GLY A 465 23.87 18.85 8.45
CA GLY A 465 23.22 17.57 8.65
C GLY A 465 21.75 17.65 9.10
N GLN A 466 21.15 18.84 9.13
CA GLN A 466 19.74 19.03 9.42
C GLN A 466 18.96 19.18 8.12
N MET A 467 17.78 18.58 8.02
CA MET A 467 16.94 18.62 6.83
C MET A 467 16.61 20.04 6.38
N LYS A 468 16.37 20.95 7.34
CA LYS A 468 16.08 22.37 7.06
C LYS A 468 17.22 23.10 6.33
N ASP A 469 18.45 22.66 6.44
CA ASP A 469 19.62 23.30 5.84
C ASP A 469 20.02 22.66 4.49
N THR A 470 19.20 21.73 4.00
CA THR A 470 19.41 21.10 2.69
C THR A 470 19.02 22.04 1.57
N LYS A 471 19.91 22.17 0.60
CA LYS A 471 19.72 22.95 -0.63
C LYS A 471 19.96 22.04 -1.83
N ILE A 472 19.00 21.98 -2.72
CA ILE A 472 19.06 21.23 -3.97
C ILE A 472 18.93 22.23 -5.10
N ASN A 473 19.91 22.26 -5.98
CA ASN A 473 19.90 23.15 -7.14
C ASN A 473 20.06 22.32 -8.42
N ILE A 474 19.00 22.28 -9.22
CA ILE A 474 19.01 21.76 -10.58
C ILE A 474 19.13 22.96 -11.51
N SER A 475 20.38 23.32 -11.83
CA SER A 475 20.67 24.51 -12.64
C SER A 475 20.33 24.33 -14.11
N ASP A 476 20.34 23.10 -14.59
CA ASP A 476 19.98 22.72 -15.96
C ASP A 476 19.38 21.32 -15.96
N PHE A 477 18.19 21.23 -16.49
CA PHE A 477 17.53 19.97 -16.84
C PHE A 477 16.91 20.16 -18.22
N ARG A 478 17.36 19.38 -19.18
CA ARG A 478 16.82 19.37 -20.54
C ARG A 478 16.66 17.93 -20.99
N MET A 479 15.60 17.68 -21.71
CA MET A 479 15.39 16.40 -22.40
C MET A 479 14.54 16.59 -23.65
N VAL A 480 14.56 15.63 -24.51
CA VAL A 480 13.66 15.52 -25.65
C VAL A 480 12.85 14.23 -25.48
N LEU A 481 11.55 14.36 -25.55
CA LEU A 481 10.61 13.26 -25.50
C LEU A 481 9.83 13.22 -26.81
N GLU A 482 10.10 12.25 -27.65
CA GLU A 482 9.45 12.08 -28.96
C GLU A 482 9.49 13.35 -29.84
N GLY A 483 10.64 14.03 -29.81
CA GLY A 483 10.86 15.27 -30.56
C GLY A 483 10.42 16.56 -29.87
N GLU A 484 9.76 16.48 -28.71
CA GLU A 484 9.34 17.64 -27.92
C GLU A 484 10.37 18.00 -26.84
N PRO A 485 10.95 19.18 -26.88
CA PRO A 485 11.94 19.63 -25.90
C PRO A 485 11.25 20.05 -24.59
N LEU A 486 11.82 19.60 -23.48
CA LEU A 486 11.48 20.02 -22.12
C LEU A 486 12.72 20.56 -21.42
N ALA A 487 12.61 21.71 -20.81
CA ALA A 487 13.64 22.31 -19.96
C ALA A 487 13.08 22.67 -18.60
N ALA A 488 13.88 22.47 -17.55
CA ALA A 488 13.51 22.86 -16.20
C ALA A 488 14.73 23.37 -15.43
N LYS A 489 14.47 24.23 -14.46
CA LYS A 489 15.39 24.61 -13.40
C LYS A 489 14.65 24.51 -12.09
N ALA A 490 15.32 24.05 -11.05
CA ALA A 490 14.70 23.97 -9.73
C ALA A 490 15.72 24.29 -8.65
N TYR A 491 15.35 25.14 -7.75
CA TYR A 491 16.04 25.37 -6.48
C TYR A 491 15.08 25.04 -5.36
N ILE A 492 15.47 24.10 -4.50
CA ILE A 492 14.68 23.64 -3.36
C ILE A 492 15.55 23.73 -2.13
N GLU A 493 15.06 24.34 -1.10
CA GLU A 493 15.74 24.41 0.20
C GLU A 493 14.79 24.08 1.35
N ASN A 494 15.37 23.76 2.50
CA ASN A 494 14.63 23.46 3.73
C ASN A 494 13.64 22.28 3.55
N LEU A 495 14.15 21.04 3.65
CA LEU A 495 13.31 19.84 3.48
C LEU A 495 12.31 19.60 4.64
N ASP A 496 12.37 20.38 5.73
CA ASP A 496 11.33 20.35 6.77
C ASP A 496 10.14 21.25 6.42
N ASP A 497 10.39 22.34 5.64
CA ASP A 497 9.36 23.23 5.11
C ASP A 497 9.81 23.67 3.72
N TYR A 498 9.49 22.82 2.74
CA TYR A 498 9.98 22.99 1.36
C TYR A 498 9.80 24.40 0.84
N THR A 499 10.91 25.09 0.60
CA THR A 499 10.94 26.34 -0.13
C THR A 499 11.46 26.06 -1.52
N TRP A 500 10.74 26.49 -2.54
CA TRP A 500 11.08 26.20 -3.93
C TRP A 500 11.12 27.44 -4.80
N ASP A 501 11.96 27.37 -5.85
CA ASP A 501 11.99 28.25 -7.02
C ASP A 501 12.15 27.36 -8.24
N ILE A 502 11.05 27.11 -8.96
CA ILE A 502 10.98 26.15 -10.06
C ILE A 502 10.50 26.86 -11.32
N LYS A 503 11.23 26.63 -12.42
CA LYS A 503 10.84 27.07 -13.76
C LYS A 503 10.81 25.87 -14.69
N VAL A 504 9.70 25.69 -15.40
CA VAL A 504 9.50 24.62 -16.37
C VAL A 504 9.02 25.22 -17.67
N LYS A 505 9.68 24.84 -18.77
CA LYS A 505 9.31 25.27 -20.12
C LYS A 505 9.42 24.12 -21.09
N GLY A 506 8.36 23.86 -21.85
CA GLY A 506 8.40 22.86 -22.89
C GLY A 506 7.05 22.37 -23.33
N GLY A 507 7.08 21.52 -24.31
CA GLY A 507 5.95 20.80 -24.86
C GLY A 507 5.99 19.32 -24.54
N ALA A 508 4.82 18.69 -24.58
CA ALA A 508 4.73 17.25 -24.49
C ALA A 508 3.52 16.76 -25.30
N ASP A 509 3.75 15.70 -26.06
CA ASP A 509 2.69 14.95 -26.71
C ASP A 509 2.17 13.86 -25.73
N LEU A 510 0.98 14.08 -25.21
CA LEU A 510 0.38 13.20 -24.20
C LEU A 510 0.10 11.80 -24.74
N THR A 511 -0.17 11.66 -26.04
CA THR A 511 -0.33 10.37 -26.71
C THR A 511 0.90 9.51 -26.59
N LYS A 512 2.06 10.16 -26.61
CA LYS A 512 3.35 9.53 -26.53
C LYS A 512 3.75 9.28 -25.08
N ILE A 513 3.43 10.24 -24.17
CA ILE A 513 3.67 10.10 -22.72
C ILE A 513 2.91 8.90 -22.15
N THR A 514 1.65 8.71 -22.52
CA THR A 514 0.84 7.58 -22.04
C THR A 514 1.32 6.22 -22.56
N LYS A 515 2.04 6.19 -23.68
CA LYS A 515 2.77 5.00 -24.11
C LYS A 515 4.00 4.72 -23.22
N ILE A 516 4.61 5.78 -22.67
CA ILE A 516 5.77 5.67 -21.76
C ILE A 516 5.32 5.35 -20.35
N TYR A 517 4.23 5.97 -19.91
CA TYR A 517 3.63 5.79 -18.59
C TYR A 517 2.16 5.37 -18.77
N PRO A 518 1.90 4.09 -18.97
CA PRO A 518 0.54 3.60 -19.15
C PRO A 518 -0.33 3.97 -17.96
N LEU A 519 -1.44 4.64 -18.22
CA LEU A 519 -2.45 4.93 -17.22
C LEU A 519 -3.50 3.82 -17.31
N GLU A 520 -3.62 3.01 -16.29
CA GLU A 520 -4.60 1.91 -16.27
C GLU A 520 -6.02 2.46 -16.39
N GLY A 521 -6.75 1.97 -17.39
CA GLY A 521 -8.14 2.36 -17.62
C GLY A 521 -8.36 3.76 -18.19
N MET A 522 -7.31 4.54 -18.53
CA MET A 522 -7.43 5.91 -19.04
C MET A 522 -6.60 6.09 -20.30
N THR A 523 -7.14 6.87 -21.25
CA THR A 523 -6.42 7.30 -22.44
C THR A 523 -6.30 8.81 -22.46
N LEU A 524 -5.07 9.30 -22.62
CA LEU A 524 -4.76 10.71 -22.84
C LEU A 524 -4.07 10.88 -24.18
N THR A 525 -4.53 11.83 -24.97
CA THR A 525 -3.89 12.23 -26.22
C THR A 525 -3.85 13.76 -26.34
N GLY A 526 -3.09 14.27 -27.31
CA GLY A 526 -2.96 15.69 -27.59
C GLY A 526 -1.65 16.28 -27.13
N ARG A 527 -1.51 17.59 -27.24
CA ARG A 527 -0.27 18.31 -26.90
C ARG A 527 -0.53 19.27 -25.75
N VAL A 528 0.42 19.31 -24.82
CA VAL A 528 0.52 20.34 -23.79
C VAL A 528 1.81 21.12 -24.01
N TYR A 529 1.72 22.43 -23.87
CA TYR A 529 2.88 23.31 -23.79
C TYR A 529 2.74 24.17 -22.53
N ALA A 530 3.82 24.32 -21.77
CA ALA A 530 3.85 25.11 -20.55
C ALA A 530 5.13 25.95 -20.48
N ASP A 531 5.00 27.17 -19.96
CA ASP A 531 6.11 28.03 -19.54
C ASP A 531 5.69 28.63 -18.20
N ILE A 532 6.10 27.98 -17.10
CA ILE A 532 5.62 28.25 -15.75
C ILE A 532 6.82 28.48 -14.83
N GLU A 533 6.73 29.53 -14.04
CA GLU A 533 7.63 29.83 -12.93
C GLU A 533 6.82 29.87 -11.63
N THR A 534 7.28 29.17 -10.60
CA THR A 534 6.65 29.15 -9.30
C THR A 534 7.68 29.19 -8.19
N LYS A 535 7.42 30.02 -7.18
CA LYS A 535 8.21 30.10 -5.95
C LYS A 535 7.28 29.99 -4.76
N GLY A 536 7.78 29.48 -3.66
CA GLY A 536 6.92 29.39 -2.48
C GLY A 536 7.52 28.58 -1.37
N LYS A 537 6.69 28.43 -0.36
CA LYS A 537 6.93 27.65 0.85
C LYS A 537 5.75 26.75 1.12
N MET A 538 6.00 25.53 1.58
CA MET A 538 4.92 24.58 1.89
C MET A 538 4.01 25.07 3.01
N SER A 539 4.57 25.65 4.05
CA SER A 539 3.80 26.27 5.15
C SER A 539 2.90 27.43 4.71
N ASP A 540 3.23 28.11 3.60
CA ASP A 540 2.36 29.15 3.03
C ASP A 540 1.18 28.52 2.26
N VAL A 541 1.40 27.36 1.61
CA VAL A 541 0.33 26.58 0.98
C VAL A 541 -0.65 26.05 2.03
N ASP A 542 -0.13 25.43 3.09
CA ASP A 542 -0.93 24.88 4.18
C ASP A 542 -1.75 25.95 4.90
N ALA A 543 -1.15 27.14 5.07
CA ALA A 543 -1.80 28.29 5.66
C ALA A 543 -2.67 29.10 4.66
N LYS A 544 -2.79 28.63 3.41
CA LYS A 544 -3.56 29.29 2.33
C LYS A 544 -3.12 30.73 2.03
N ARG A 545 -1.84 31.05 2.27
CA ARG A 545 -1.25 32.33 1.99
C ARG A 545 -0.72 32.41 0.56
N TYR A 546 -1.61 32.27 -0.42
CA TYR A 546 -1.24 32.17 -1.83
C TYR A 546 -0.63 33.46 -2.41
N ASP A 547 -0.84 34.60 -1.77
CA ASP A 547 -0.16 35.87 -2.04
C ASP A 547 1.37 35.78 -1.88
N LYS A 548 1.84 34.83 -1.06
CA LYS A 548 3.25 34.56 -0.85
C LYS A 548 3.84 33.48 -1.80
N LEU A 549 3.04 33.00 -2.73
CA LEU A 549 3.42 31.98 -3.70
C LEU A 549 3.44 32.57 -5.12
N PRO A 550 4.42 33.43 -5.48
CA PRO A 550 4.49 33.97 -6.83
C PRO A 550 4.59 32.83 -7.85
N THR A 551 3.48 32.58 -8.50
CA THR A 551 3.35 31.62 -9.59
C THR A 551 2.85 32.37 -10.80
N SER A 552 3.57 32.24 -11.91
CA SER A 552 3.24 32.93 -13.16
C SER A 552 3.57 32.05 -14.34
N GLY A 553 3.03 32.42 -15.49
CA GLY A 553 3.31 31.69 -16.73
C GLY A 553 2.06 31.39 -17.52
N THR A 554 2.22 30.55 -18.50
CA THR A 554 1.14 30.12 -19.41
C THR A 554 1.18 28.62 -19.61
N ALA A 555 0.02 28.03 -19.88
CA ALA A 555 -0.10 26.68 -20.40
C ALA A 555 -1.13 26.63 -21.52
N GLN A 556 -0.89 25.77 -22.49
CA GLN A 556 -1.79 25.55 -23.61
C GLN A 556 -2.00 24.04 -23.81
N LEU A 557 -3.23 23.67 -24.08
CA LEU A 557 -3.61 22.34 -24.53
C LEU A 557 -4.14 22.45 -25.95
N THR A 558 -3.74 21.53 -26.81
CA THR A 558 -4.24 21.44 -28.18
C THR A 558 -4.54 20.00 -28.54
N ASN A 559 -5.72 19.80 -29.17
CA ASN A 559 -6.18 18.46 -29.60
C ASN A 559 -6.13 17.41 -28.49
N PHE A 560 -6.44 17.85 -27.27
CA PHE A 560 -6.44 16.98 -26.09
C PHE A 560 -7.67 16.09 -26.07
N THR A 561 -7.47 14.82 -25.77
CA THR A 561 -8.56 13.87 -25.51
C THR A 561 -8.28 13.11 -24.24
N TYR A 562 -9.29 13.04 -23.39
CA TYR A 562 -9.33 12.19 -22.21
C TYR A 562 -10.49 11.22 -22.33
N SER A 563 -10.24 9.94 -22.14
CA SER A 563 -11.26 8.90 -22.09
C SER A 563 -11.01 7.98 -20.91
N SER A 564 -12.06 7.71 -20.16
CA SER A 564 -12.03 6.78 -19.01
C SER A 564 -13.37 6.03 -18.97
N PRO A 565 -13.41 4.78 -18.49
CA PRO A 565 -14.68 4.08 -18.29
C PRO A 565 -15.62 4.85 -17.39
N GLY A 566 -16.92 4.88 -17.73
CA GLY A 566 -17.95 5.53 -16.91
C GLY A 566 -18.02 7.06 -17.02
N VAL A 567 -17.18 7.69 -17.85
CA VAL A 567 -17.21 9.15 -18.08
C VAL A 567 -17.23 9.44 -19.57
N PRO A 568 -18.09 10.38 -20.04
CA PRO A 568 -18.06 10.83 -21.43
C PRO A 568 -16.67 11.35 -21.82
N PRO A 569 -16.16 11.05 -23.02
CA PRO A 569 -14.82 11.48 -23.44
C PRO A 569 -14.75 13.00 -23.51
N VAL A 570 -13.68 13.55 -22.95
CA VAL A 570 -13.37 14.99 -22.99
C VAL A 570 -12.43 15.24 -24.15
N LYS A 571 -12.83 16.08 -25.09
CA LYS A 571 -12.02 16.49 -26.24
C LYS A 571 -11.84 18.01 -26.18
N ILE A 572 -10.62 18.48 -26.02
CA ILE A 572 -10.29 19.91 -26.00
C ILE A 572 -9.56 20.25 -27.29
N SER A 573 -10.19 21.02 -28.16
CA SER A 573 -9.56 21.50 -29.38
C SER A 573 -8.44 22.48 -29.03
N GLN A 574 -8.72 23.39 -28.11
CA GLN A 574 -7.78 24.38 -27.61
C GLN A 574 -8.17 24.83 -26.21
N ALA A 575 -7.19 24.85 -25.28
CA ALA A 575 -7.29 25.59 -24.04
C ALA A 575 -6.02 26.41 -23.81
N ALA A 576 -6.18 27.66 -23.39
CA ALA A 576 -5.08 28.55 -23.04
C ALA A 576 -5.31 29.12 -21.64
N MET A 577 -4.28 29.00 -20.83
CA MET A 577 -4.32 29.37 -19.40
C MET A 577 -3.15 30.29 -19.08
N SER A 578 -3.38 31.24 -18.19
CA SER A 578 -2.32 32.02 -17.55
C SER A 578 -2.42 31.88 -16.03
N PHE A 579 -1.27 31.82 -15.39
CA PHE A 579 -1.14 31.55 -13.96
C PHE A 579 -0.77 32.84 -13.21
N THR A 580 -1.42 33.04 -12.08
CA THR A 580 -1.07 34.04 -11.05
C THR A 580 -1.05 33.33 -9.69
N PRO A 581 -0.49 33.93 -8.62
CA PRO A 581 -0.46 33.31 -7.31
C PRO A 581 -1.85 32.96 -6.77
N GLN A 582 -2.87 33.70 -7.13
CA GLN A 582 -4.23 33.55 -6.61
C GLN A 582 -5.09 32.65 -7.47
N GLN A 583 -4.86 32.68 -8.78
CA GLN A 583 -5.74 31.99 -9.72
C GLN A 583 -5.07 31.59 -11.04
N ILE A 584 -5.66 30.61 -11.68
CA ILE A 584 -5.48 30.34 -13.10
C ILE A 584 -6.57 31.09 -13.85
N ASN A 585 -6.21 31.91 -14.83
CA ASN A 585 -7.16 32.48 -15.77
C ASN A 585 -7.26 31.53 -16.97
N LEU A 586 -8.46 31.01 -17.19
CA LEU A 586 -8.82 30.23 -18.38
C LEU A 586 -9.19 31.23 -19.47
N ASN A 587 -8.20 31.56 -20.30
CA ASN A 587 -8.38 32.61 -21.34
C ASN A 587 -9.22 32.05 -22.51
N THR A 588 -9.09 30.80 -22.81
CA THR A 588 -9.82 30.08 -23.85
C THR A 588 -9.93 28.62 -23.47
N PHE A 589 -11.10 28.07 -23.66
CA PHE A 589 -11.35 26.62 -23.61
C PHE A 589 -12.45 26.34 -24.63
N ASN A 590 -12.10 25.55 -25.67
CA ASN A 590 -13.03 25.08 -26.67
C ASN A 590 -12.87 23.56 -26.82
N GLY A 591 -13.97 22.84 -26.74
CA GLY A 591 -13.92 21.41 -26.82
C GLY A 591 -15.29 20.75 -26.81
N PHE A 592 -15.28 19.46 -26.50
CA PHE A 592 -16.45 18.63 -26.38
C PHE A 592 -16.38 17.79 -25.10
N LEU A 593 -17.49 17.69 -24.41
CA LEU A 593 -17.74 16.75 -23.33
C LEU A 593 -18.72 15.69 -23.89
N GLY A 594 -18.21 14.51 -24.26
CA GLY A 594 -18.99 13.58 -25.08
C GLY A 594 -19.33 14.16 -26.44
N ARG A 595 -20.64 14.31 -26.72
CA ARG A 595 -21.18 14.95 -27.92
C ARG A 595 -21.48 16.43 -27.74
N SER A 596 -21.39 16.92 -26.50
CA SER A 596 -21.71 18.29 -26.12
C SER A 596 -20.54 19.22 -26.40
N ASP A 597 -20.71 20.21 -27.26
CA ASP A 597 -19.72 21.26 -27.47
C ASP A 597 -19.68 22.19 -26.25
N VAL A 598 -18.48 22.61 -25.87
CA VAL A 598 -18.27 23.45 -24.68
C VAL A 598 -17.24 24.53 -24.97
N ALA A 599 -17.59 25.76 -24.65
CA ALA A 599 -16.65 26.86 -24.58
C ALA A 599 -16.71 27.50 -23.20
N MET A 600 -15.53 27.73 -22.60
CA MET A 600 -15.41 28.31 -21.26
C MET A 600 -14.33 29.37 -21.22
N THR A 601 -14.56 30.35 -20.38
CA THR A 601 -13.57 31.35 -19.94
C THR A 601 -13.79 31.67 -18.47
N GLY A 602 -12.78 32.18 -17.78
CA GLY A 602 -12.94 32.53 -16.38
C GLY A 602 -11.70 32.29 -15.53
N SER A 603 -11.89 32.05 -14.26
CA SER A 603 -10.78 31.82 -13.33
C SER A 603 -11.03 30.64 -12.41
N LEU A 604 -9.94 29.96 -12.08
CA LEU A 604 -9.87 28.90 -11.10
C LEU A 604 -8.95 29.34 -9.96
N SER A 605 -9.42 29.33 -8.75
CA SER A 605 -8.64 29.65 -7.55
C SER A 605 -8.44 28.40 -6.67
N ASN A 606 -7.56 28.52 -5.69
CA ASN A 606 -7.16 27.42 -4.82
C ASN A 606 -6.49 26.23 -5.56
N TYR A 607 -5.99 26.46 -6.77
CA TYR A 607 -5.46 25.42 -7.64
C TYR A 607 -4.16 24.80 -7.08
N ILE A 608 -3.33 25.58 -6.39
CA ILE A 608 -2.08 25.07 -5.79
C ILE A 608 -2.41 24.06 -4.70
N ALA A 609 -3.36 24.37 -3.81
CA ALA A 609 -3.81 23.42 -2.80
C ALA A 609 -4.46 22.18 -3.42
N TYR A 610 -5.27 22.37 -4.48
CA TYR A 610 -5.93 21.25 -5.17
C TYR A 610 -4.96 20.27 -5.79
N VAL A 611 -3.84 20.74 -6.32
CA VAL A 611 -2.78 19.87 -6.89
C VAL A 611 -1.99 19.16 -5.80
N LEU A 612 -1.78 19.80 -4.65
CA LEU A 612 -0.92 19.29 -3.59
C LEU A 612 -1.67 18.45 -2.54
N HIS A 613 -3.00 18.60 -2.41
CA HIS A 613 -3.82 17.94 -1.40
C HIS A 613 -5.06 17.30 -2.02
N LYS A 614 -5.23 16.01 -1.80
CA LYS A 614 -6.33 15.19 -2.35
C LYS A 614 -7.74 15.72 -2.04
N ASP A 615 -7.91 16.35 -0.88
CA ASP A 615 -9.22 16.81 -0.38
C ASP A 615 -9.44 18.30 -0.56
N ALA A 616 -8.52 19.00 -1.20
CA ALA A 616 -8.66 20.44 -1.43
C ALA A 616 -9.74 20.71 -2.47
N VAL A 617 -10.52 21.75 -2.22
CA VAL A 617 -11.61 22.18 -3.11
C VAL A 617 -11.06 23.21 -4.10
N ILE A 618 -11.18 22.92 -5.40
CA ILE A 618 -10.92 23.91 -6.45
C ILE A 618 -12.14 24.81 -6.60
N GLN A 619 -11.91 26.13 -6.68
CA GLN A 619 -12.97 27.11 -6.86
C GLN A 619 -12.92 27.68 -8.27
N GLY A 620 -14.07 27.85 -8.90
CA GLY A 620 -14.17 28.38 -10.25
C GLY A 620 -15.26 29.44 -10.41
N ASN A 621 -14.92 30.52 -11.11
CA ASN A 621 -15.89 31.51 -11.57
C ASN A 621 -15.74 31.64 -13.08
N MET A 622 -16.67 31.04 -13.82
CA MET A 622 -16.52 30.84 -15.26
C MET A 622 -17.77 31.19 -16.03
N SER A 623 -17.58 31.63 -17.26
CA SER A 623 -18.62 31.71 -18.28
C SER A 623 -18.57 30.38 -19.03
N PHE A 624 -19.74 29.77 -19.20
CA PHE A 624 -19.95 28.51 -19.87
C PHE A 624 -20.92 28.70 -21.03
N SER A 625 -20.54 28.25 -22.21
CA SER A 625 -21.42 28.29 -23.37
C SER A 625 -21.35 26.98 -24.17
N SER A 626 -22.49 26.64 -24.75
CA SER A 626 -22.63 25.46 -25.61
C SER A 626 -23.72 25.71 -26.66
N ASN A 627 -23.54 25.19 -27.86
CA ASN A 627 -24.64 25.17 -28.84
C ASN A 627 -25.58 24.00 -28.53
N ARG A 628 -25.05 22.86 -28.08
CA ARG A 628 -25.84 21.69 -27.73
C ARG A 628 -25.19 20.92 -26.61
N PHE A 629 -25.89 20.80 -25.49
CA PHE A 629 -25.44 20.07 -24.30
C PHE A 629 -26.37 18.89 -24.00
N ASP A 630 -25.86 17.66 -24.10
CA ASP A 630 -26.63 16.42 -23.88
C ASP A 630 -26.37 15.87 -22.49
N VAL A 631 -27.29 16.17 -21.56
CA VAL A 631 -27.18 15.71 -20.15
C VAL A 631 -27.32 14.19 -20.06
N ASN A 632 -28.00 13.56 -21.01
CA ASN A 632 -28.23 12.12 -21.01
C ASN A 632 -26.94 11.30 -21.10
N GLU A 633 -25.85 11.89 -21.63
CA GLU A 633 -24.55 11.21 -21.67
C GLU A 633 -23.94 10.98 -20.30
N TRP A 634 -24.33 11.79 -19.31
CA TRP A 634 -23.87 11.72 -17.92
C TRP A 634 -24.73 10.82 -17.05
N MET A 635 -25.85 10.33 -17.61
CA MET A 635 -26.87 9.54 -16.95
C MET A 635 -26.90 8.09 -17.48
N ALA A 636 -25.97 7.68 -18.31
CA ALA A 636 -25.89 6.35 -18.90
C ALA A 636 -24.90 5.47 -18.11
N ASP A 637 -25.23 4.19 -17.91
CA ASP A 637 -24.32 3.21 -17.29
C ASP A 637 -23.01 3.02 -18.07
N ASP A 638 -23.02 3.28 -19.36
CA ASP A 638 -21.84 3.31 -20.21
C ASP A 638 -21.97 4.42 -21.26
N PRO A 639 -21.38 5.59 -21.00
CA PRO A 639 -21.49 6.73 -21.91
C PRO A 639 -20.87 6.51 -23.29
N ASN A 640 -20.12 5.44 -23.49
CA ASN A 640 -19.49 5.10 -24.77
C ASN A 640 -20.33 4.16 -25.63
N LYS A 641 -21.47 3.65 -25.13
CA LYS A 641 -22.41 2.84 -25.90
C LYS A 641 -23.52 3.71 -26.50
N PRO A 642 -23.94 3.44 -27.76
CA PRO A 642 -25.10 4.10 -28.32
C PRO A 642 -26.33 3.81 -27.44
N LYS A 643 -27.06 4.86 -27.04
CA LYS A 643 -28.36 4.67 -26.37
C LYS A 643 -29.30 3.87 -27.23
N THR A 644 -29.78 2.73 -26.72
CA THR A 644 -31.03 2.13 -27.18
C THR A 644 -32.18 2.75 -26.39
N GLU A 645 -33.38 2.87 -26.94
CA GLU A 645 -34.55 3.53 -26.31
C GLU A 645 -34.91 3.02 -24.92
N ASN A 646 -34.29 1.95 -24.43
CA ASN A 646 -34.57 1.29 -23.15
C ASN A 646 -33.37 1.27 -22.17
N THR A 647 -32.33 2.10 -22.35
CA THR A 647 -31.21 2.15 -21.39
C THR A 647 -31.68 2.93 -20.16
N PRO A 648 -31.71 2.33 -18.97
CA PRO A 648 -32.07 3.06 -17.73
C PRO A 648 -31.08 4.16 -17.45
N LEU A 649 -31.59 5.31 -16.99
CA LEU A 649 -30.78 6.42 -16.52
C LEU A 649 -30.19 6.06 -15.16
N THR A 650 -29.00 6.58 -14.85
CA THR A 650 -28.35 6.41 -13.55
C THR A 650 -28.17 7.76 -12.87
N VAL A 651 -27.97 7.72 -11.56
CA VAL A 651 -27.78 8.93 -10.75
C VAL A 651 -26.51 9.67 -11.18
N VAL A 652 -26.64 10.98 -11.45
CA VAL A 652 -25.49 11.84 -11.74
C VAL A 652 -24.82 12.22 -10.43
N GLU A 653 -23.66 11.62 -10.13
CA GLU A 653 -22.88 12.00 -8.96
C GLU A 653 -22.13 13.32 -9.22
N ILE A 654 -22.38 14.31 -8.37
CA ILE A 654 -21.72 15.62 -8.44
C ILE A 654 -20.44 15.57 -7.57
N PRO A 655 -19.27 15.96 -8.12
CA PRO A 655 -18.03 15.99 -7.37
C PRO A 655 -18.11 16.84 -6.11
N LYS A 656 -17.51 16.34 -5.01
CA LYS A 656 -17.52 17.04 -3.71
C LYS A 656 -16.39 18.07 -3.56
N ASN A 657 -15.33 17.92 -4.35
CA ASN A 657 -14.11 18.72 -4.28
C ASN A 657 -14.05 19.88 -5.27
N ILE A 658 -15.21 20.34 -5.74
CA ILE A 658 -15.35 21.51 -6.61
C ILE A 658 -16.32 22.52 -6.02
N ASP A 659 -16.10 23.82 -6.30
CA ASP A 659 -16.97 24.95 -5.95
C ASP A 659 -16.98 25.90 -7.15
N PHE A 660 -17.88 25.64 -8.10
CA PHE A 660 -17.94 26.34 -9.37
C PHE A 660 -19.20 27.17 -9.49
N ARG A 661 -19.01 28.45 -9.91
CA ARG A 661 -20.04 29.32 -10.37
C ARG A 661 -19.94 29.49 -11.87
N LEU A 662 -20.93 29.01 -12.58
CA LEU A 662 -20.99 28.98 -14.05
C LEU A 662 -22.08 29.94 -14.53
N ALA A 663 -21.69 31.06 -15.14
CA ALA A 663 -22.61 31.89 -15.92
C ALA A 663 -22.83 31.14 -17.24
N SER A 664 -23.95 30.45 -17.36
CA SER A 664 -24.25 29.52 -18.44
C SER A 664 -25.12 30.14 -19.52
N SER A 665 -24.79 29.84 -20.77
CA SER A 665 -25.60 30.18 -21.96
C SER A 665 -25.54 29.04 -22.95
N ILE A 666 -26.63 28.29 -23.06
CA ILE A 666 -26.71 27.06 -23.86
C ILE A 666 -27.89 27.14 -24.82
N LYS A 667 -27.63 27.01 -26.11
CA LYS A 667 -28.74 27.12 -27.11
C LYS A 667 -29.70 25.94 -27.05
N GLU A 668 -29.19 24.74 -26.82
CA GLU A 668 -29.97 23.52 -26.74
C GLU A 668 -29.43 22.60 -25.66
N VAL A 669 -30.27 22.27 -24.68
CA VAL A 669 -29.99 21.21 -23.66
C VAL A 669 -30.95 20.04 -23.93
N ILE A 670 -30.36 18.85 -24.04
CA ILE A 670 -31.14 17.62 -24.16
C ILE A 670 -31.13 16.93 -22.78
N TYR A 671 -32.28 16.75 -22.19
CA TYR A 671 -32.49 16.09 -20.93
C TYR A 671 -33.63 15.09 -21.04
N ASP A 672 -33.35 13.83 -20.87
CA ASP A 672 -34.28 12.73 -21.17
C ASP A 672 -34.84 12.86 -22.58
N ASN A 673 -36.13 12.95 -22.72
CA ASN A 673 -36.83 13.17 -24.00
C ASN A 673 -37.18 14.64 -24.29
N MET A 674 -36.69 15.57 -23.45
CA MET A 674 -36.96 17.00 -23.55
C MET A 674 -35.81 17.75 -24.23
N ASN A 675 -36.19 18.72 -25.00
CA ASN A 675 -35.31 19.70 -25.61
C ASN A 675 -35.58 21.06 -24.98
N LEU A 676 -34.59 21.56 -24.19
CA LEU A 676 -34.61 22.85 -23.54
C LEU A 676 -33.82 23.82 -24.42
N LYS A 677 -34.47 24.87 -24.92
CA LYS A 677 -33.86 25.87 -25.83
C LYS A 677 -33.49 27.12 -25.07
N ASP A 678 -32.42 27.80 -25.53
CA ASP A 678 -32.00 29.12 -25.10
C ASP A 678 -31.83 29.20 -23.57
N MET A 679 -31.19 28.18 -23.00
CA MET A 679 -30.94 28.09 -21.57
C MET A 679 -29.88 29.12 -21.15
N ALA A 680 -30.24 30.02 -20.24
CA ALA A 680 -29.33 31.02 -19.69
C ALA A 680 -29.59 31.24 -18.20
N GLY A 681 -28.50 31.43 -17.43
CA GLY A 681 -28.57 31.62 -15.98
C GLY A 681 -27.30 31.26 -15.30
N THR A 682 -27.32 31.18 -13.97
CA THR A 682 -26.17 30.77 -13.17
C THR A 682 -26.38 29.34 -12.66
N VAL A 683 -25.38 28.51 -12.86
CA VAL A 683 -25.31 27.16 -12.30
C VAL A 683 -24.17 27.09 -11.27
N LEU A 684 -24.49 26.80 -10.02
CA LEU A 684 -23.53 26.58 -8.96
C LEU A 684 -23.34 25.06 -8.78
N VAL A 685 -22.10 24.61 -8.82
CA VAL A 685 -21.74 23.20 -8.56
C VAL A 685 -20.82 23.16 -7.36
N LYS A 686 -21.30 22.62 -6.24
CA LYS A 686 -20.58 22.68 -4.98
C LYS A 686 -20.90 21.50 -4.08
N ASN A 687 -19.86 20.84 -3.57
CA ASN A 687 -19.98 19.84 -2.52
C ASN A 687 -21.12 18.83 -2.76
N GLY A 688 -21.11 18.18 -3.92
CA GLY A 688 -22.12 17.17 -4.27
C GLY A 688 -23.50 17.72 -4.64
N THR A 689 -23.63 19.03 -4.89
CA THR A 689 -24.89 19.66 -5.26
C THR A 689 -24.76 20.52 -6.51
N VAL A 690 -25.84 20.59 -7.28
CA VAL A 690 -26.04 21.58 -8.35
C VAL A 690 -27.17 22.48 -7.97
N ARG A 691 -26.93 23.77 -7.97
CA ARG A 691 -27.95 24.79 -7.74
C ARG A 691 -28.12 25.67 -8.96
N LEU A 692 -29.33 25.85 -9.37
CA LEU A 692 -29.76 26.77 -10.44
C LEU A 692 -30.16 28.11 -9.82
N GLU A 693 -29.69 29.21 -10.38
CA GLU A 693 -30.07 30.57 -10.01
C GLU A 693 -30.56 31.33 -11.24
N ASN A 694 -31.85 31.65 -11.26
CA ASN A 694 -32.52 32.33 -12.37
C ASN A 694 -32.23 31.71 -13.73
N VAL A 695 -32.28 30.37 -13.81
CA VAL A 695 -32.04 29.67 -15.07
C VAL A 695 -33.29 29.68 -15.92
N ALA A 696 -33.26 30.46 -16.98
CA ALA A 696 -34.34 30.56 -17.96
C ALA A 696 -34.10 29.61 -19.14
N PHE A 697 -35.15 28.99 -19.63
CA PHE A 697 -35.15 28.15 -20.85
C PHE A 697 -36.54 28.01 -21.46
N ASN A 698 -36.60 27.57 -22.71
CA ASN A 698 -37.84 27.36 -23.43
C ASN A 698 -38.01 25.86 -23.69
N THR A 699 -39.17 25.32 -23.35
CA THR A 699 -39.55 23.94 -23.68
C THR A 699 -41.07 23.75 -23.66
N LEU A 700 -41.57 22.76 -24.36
CA LEU A 700 -43.00 22.39 -24.39
C LEU A 700 -43.93 23.58 -24.70
N GLY A 701 -43.45 24.48 -25.57
CA GLY A 701 -44.18 25.72 -25.95
C GLY A 701 -44.19 26.80 -24.92
N GLY A 702 -43.57 26.62 -23.74
CA GLY A 702 -43.50 27.56 -22.63
C GLY A 702 -42.11 28.08 -22.36
N ASN A 703 -42.04 29.18 -21.63
CA ASN A 703 -40.84 29.80 -21.06
C ASN A 703 -40.78 29.44 -19.58
N PHE A 704 -39.66 28.87 -19.15
CA PHE A 704 -39.39 28.46 -17.80
C PHE A 704 -38.32 29.34 -17.17
N ILE A 705 -38.48 29.68 -15.90
CA ILE A 705 -37.44 30.20 -15.03
C ILE A 705 -37.38 29.24 -13.82
N ALA A 706 -36.20 28.64 -13.62
CA ALA A 706 -35.95 27.68 -12.56
C ALA A 706 -34.93 28.20 -11.56
N ASP A 707 -35.27 28.18 -10.30
CA ASP A 707 -34.40 28.30 -9.15
C ASP A 707 -34.47 26.99 -8.35
N GLY A 708 -33.34 26.44 -7.87
CA GLY A 708 -33.45 25.25 -7.07
C GLY A 708 -32.16 24.45 -6.98
N THR A 709 -32.24 23.31 -6.35
CA THR A 709 -31.09 22.46 -6.04
C THR A 709 -31.36 21.01 -6.35
N TYR A 710 -30.39 20.38 -6.96
CA TYR A 710 -30.19 18.95 -7.03
C TYR A 710 -29.07 18.54 -6.07
N ASP A 711 -29.29 17.55 -5.24
CA ASP A 711 -28.37 17.07 -4.19
C ASP A 711 -28.08 15.58 -4.36
N SER A 712 -26.86 15.25 -4.74
CA SER A 712 -26.36 13.88 -4.92
C SER A 712 -25.38 13.44 -3.84
N ARG A 713 -25.33 14.12 -2.69
CA ARG A 713 -24.42 13.74 -1.58
C ARG A 713 -24.71 12.33 -1.06
N ASP A 714 -25.97 11.95 -1.10
CA ASP A 714 -26.40 10.56 -0.96
C ASP A 714 -26.92 10.06 -2.32
N VAL A 715 -26.07 9.34 -3.04
CA VAL A 715 -26.40 8.78 -4.37
C VAL A 715 -27.52 7.74 -4.32
N THR A 716 -27.84 7.19 -3.14
CA THR A 716 -28.96 6.24 -2.99
C THR A 716 -30.30 6.93 -2.90
N LYS A 717 -30.31 8.20 -2.54
CA LYS A 717 -31.48 9.04 -2.32
C LYS A 717 -31.25 10.48 -2.79
N PRO A 718 -30.96 10.71 -4.08
CA PRO A 718 -30.75 12.07 -4.56
C PRO A 718 -32.01 12.89 -4.36
N ALA A 719 -31.82 14.12 -3.92
CA ALA A 719 -32.91 15.02 -3.59
C ALA A 719 -33.00 16.18 -4.57
N TYR A 720 -34.18 16.74 -4.74
CA TYR A 720 -34.38 17.98 -5.49
C TYR A 720 -35.34 18.92 -4.78
N ASP A 721 -35.14 20.23 -4.98
CA ASP A 721 -35.99 21.31 -4.49
C ASP A 721 -35.94 22.47 -5.51
N PHE A 722 -37.03 22.66 -6.25
CA PHE A 722 -37.10 23.63 -7.33
C PHE A 722 -38.29 24.58 -7.16
N ASP A 723 -38.04 25.84 -7.50
CA ASP A 723 -39.03 26.89 -7.69
C ASP A 723 -39.13 27.20 -9.18
N LEU A 724 -40.28 26.89 -9.77
CA LEU A 724 -40.49 26.95 -11.21
C LEU A 724 -41.52 28.05 -11.55
N LYS A 725 -41.11 29.05 -12.29
CA LYS A 725 -42.00 30.02 -12.94
C LYS A 725 -42.12 29.66 -14.40
N ILE A 726 -43.30 29.31 -14.83
CA ILE A 726 -43.53 28.83 -16.16
C ILE A 726 -44.63 29.70 -16.81
N ASN A 727 -44.35 30.22 -17.97
CA ASN A 727 -45.30 30.98 -18.76
C ASN A 727 -45.62 30.24 -20.07
N ASN A 728 -46.90 30.18 -20.42
CA ASN A 728 -47.41 29.69 -21.67
C ASN A 728 -47.12 28.18 -21.93
N LEU A 729 -47.03 27.36 -20.87
CA LEU A 729 -46.82 25.90 -21.00
C LEU A 729 -48.01 25.22 -21.69
N SER A 730 -47.76 24.46 -22.71
CA SER A 730 -48.77 23.66 -23.36
C SER A 730 -49.24 22.50 -22.46
N VAL A 731 -50.49 22.52 -22.02
CA VAL A 731 -51.05 21.47 -21.14
C VAL A 731 -50.98 20.07 -21.81
N PRO A 732 -51.31 19.90 -23.08
CA PRO A 732 -51.17 18.60 -23.74
C PRO A 732 -49.75 18.07 -23.80
N GLN A 733 -48.77 18.98 -24.06
CA GLN A 733 -47.36 18.58 -24.09
C GLN A 733 -46.86 18.26 -22.67
N ALA A 734 -47.24 19.05 -21.68
CA ALA A 734 -46.88 18.79 -20.27
C ALA A 734 -47.44 17.44 -19.79
N TYR A 735 -48.68 17.10 -20.14
CA TYR A 735 -49.27 15.82 -19.79
C TYR A 735 -48.51 14.67 -20.48
N LYS A 736 -48.14 14.81 -21.74
CA LYS A 736 -47.42 13.78 -22.49
C LYS A 736 -45.99 13.52 -21.92
N THR A 737 -45.34 14.61 -21.44
CA THR A 737 -43.92 14.57 -21.07
C THR A 737 -43.74 14.25 -19.60
N PHE A 738 -44.56 14.81 -18.70
CA PHE A 738 -44.33 14.69 -17.27
C PHE A 738 -45.19 13.61 -16.62
N ASN A 739 -44.60 12.54 -16.12
CA ASN A 739 -45.31 11.50 -15.37
C ASN A 739 -45.98 12.02 -14.10
N THR A 740 -45.44 13.06 -13.48
CA THR A 740 -46.03 13.76 -12.35
C THR A 740 -47.36 14.42 -12.70
N VAL A 741 -47.45 15.04 -13.88
CA VAL A 741 -48.71 15.59 -14.39
C VAL A 741 -49.70 14.49 -14.73
N GLN A 742 -49.25 13.39 -15.33
CA GLN A 742 -50.10 12.24 -15.66
C GLN A 742 -50.70 11.63 -14.38
N SER A 743 -49.90 11.48 -13.34
CA SER A 743 -50.30 10.82 -12.09
C SER A 743 -51.17 11.72 -11.20
N LEU A 744 -50.82 13.00 -11.05
CA LEU A 744 -51.51 13.91 -10.13
C LEU A 744 -52.65 14.66 -10.75
N MET A 745 -52.59 14.89 -12.07
CA MET A 745 -53.56 15.71 -12.81
C MET A 745 -54.10 14.98 -14.06
N PRO A 746 -54.69 13.79 -13.91
CA PRO A 746 -55.13 13.01 -15.08
C PRO A 746 -56.18 13.73 -15.93
N LEU A 747 -56.87 14.71 -15.43
CA LEU A 747 -57.80 15.54 -16.20
C LEU A 747 -57.10 16.40 -17.27
N ALA A 748 -55.79 16.70 -17.06
CA ALA A 748 -55.02 17.53 -17.98
C ALA A 748 -54.92 16.96 -19.40
N GLN A 749 -55.08 15.66 -19.59
CA GLN A 749 -55.15 15.03 -20.94
C GLN A 749 -56.34 15.53 -21.78
N PHE A 750 -57.37 16.03 -21.14
CA PHE A 750 -58.59 16.54 -21.79
C PHE A 750 -58.62 18.07 -21.88
N ILE A 751 -57.57 18.73 -21.45
CA ILE A 751 -57.43 20.15 -21.50
C ILE A 751 -56.56 20.57 -22.67
N GLU A 752 -57.12 21.34 -23.60
CA GLU A 752 -56.39 22.00 -24.67
C GLU A 752 -56.16 23.46 -24.28
N GLY A 753 -54.92 23.94 -24.43
CA GLY A 753 -54.55 25.32 -24.10
C GLY A 753 -53.24 25.36 -23.33
N ASN A 754 -52.95 26.52 -22.77
CA ASN A 754 -51.72 26.83 -22.10
C ASN A 754 -51.96 27.25 -20.64
N VAL A 755 -50.96 26.94 -19.81
CA VAL A 755 -50.98 27.30 -18.38
C VAL A 755 -49.77 28.17 -18.02
N ASN A 756 -49.97 29.16 -17.22
CA ASN A 756 -48.90 29.85 -16.45
C ASN A 756 -48.90 29.29 -15.04
N THR A 757 -47.73 29.07 -14.48
CA THR A 757 -47.63 28.57 -13.13
C THR A 757 -46.40 29.12 -12.41
N ASP A 758 -46.54 29.30 -11.10
CA ASP A 758 -45.50 29.57 -10.16
C ASP A 758 -45.59 28.46 -9.11
N PHE A 759 -44.70 27.48 -9.18
CA PHE A 759 -44.85 26.21 -8.50
C PHE A 759 -43.54 25.75 -7.88
N LYS A 760 -43.58 25.49 -6.57
CA LYS A 760 -42.50 24.88 -5.84
C LYS A 760 -42.69 23.34 -5.79
N ILE A 761 -41.59 22.61 -6.03
CA ILE A 761 -41.62 21.16 -6.06
C ILE A 761 -40.35 20.59 -5.46
N LYS A 762 -40.48 19.67 -4.51
CA LYS A 762 -39.35 18.99 -3.88
C LYS A 762 -39.66 17.52 -3.62
N GLY A 763 -38.63 16.73 -3.55
CA GLY A 763 -38.72 15.29 -3.29
C GLY A 763 -37.42 14.58 -3.51
N LEU A 764 -37.49 13.24 -3.54
CA LEU A 764 -36.38 12.37 -3.88
C LEU A 764 -36.50 11.88 -5.33
N LEU A 765 -35.38 11.57 -5.91
CA LEU A 765 -35.31 10.85 -7.19
C LEU A 765 -35.02 9.37 -6.94
N LYS A 766 -35.55 8.53 -7.80
CA LYS A 766 -35.18 7.11 -7.89
C LYS A 766 -33.83 6.94 -8.61
N GLN A 767 -33.31 5.73 -8.64
CA GLN A 767 -32.04 5.41 -9.31
C GLN A 767 -32.08 5.68 -10.84
N ASP A 768 -33.25 5.67 -11.45
CA ASP A 768 -33.48 6.04 -12.83
C ASP A 768 -33.69 7.55 -13.05
N MET A 769 -33.37 8.37 -12.05
CA MET A 769 -33.58 9.81 -12.04
C MET A 769 -35.05 10.27 -12.15
N MET A 770 -36.02 9.36 -12.10
CA MET A 770 -37.43 9.73 -12.08
C MET A 770 -37.85 10.15 -10.67
N PRO A 771 -38.72 11.18 -10.56
CA PRO A 771 -39.25 11.59 -9.26
C PRO A 771 -39.92 10.44 -8.51
N ASP A 772 -39.54 10.26 -7.26
CA ASP A 772 -40.28 9.36 -6.37
C ASP A 772 -41.56 10.07 -5.89
N LEU A 773 -42.65 9.79 -6.58
CA LEU A 773 -43.93 10.45 -6.37
C LEU A 773 -44.45 10.34 -4.94
N ALA A 774 -44.06 9.33 -4.18
CA ALA A 774 -44.44 9.16 -2.77
C ALA A 774 -43.78 10.20 -1.85
N THR A 775 -42.62 10.72 -2.25
CA THR A 775 -41.87 11.75 -1.52
C THR A 775 -42.18 13.16 -2.00
N LEU A 776 -42.94 13.26 -3.08
CA LEU A 776 -43.21 14.50 -3.76
C LEU A 776 -44.05 15.45 -2.87
N SER A 777 -43.56 16.65 -2.70
CA SER A 777 -44.29 17.71 -2.02
C SER A 777 -44.08 19.04 -2.74
N GLY A 778 -45.04 19.96 -2.60
CA GLY A 778 -44.95 21.23 -3.28
C GLY A 778 -46.28 22.00 -3.31
N GLY A 779 -46.34 23.02 -4.10
CA GLY A 779 -47.54 23.78 -4.31
C GLY A 779 -47.28 25.09 -5.05
N GLY A 780 -48.36 25.68 -5.50
CA GLY A 780 -48.29 26.92 -6.25
C GLY A 780 -49.60 27.30 -6.93
N LEU A 781 -49.48 28.24 -7.84
CA LEU A 781 -50.59 28.75 -8.61
C LEU A 781 -50.54 28.24 -10.03
N LEU A 782 -51.68 27.76 -10.52
CA LEU A 782 -51.88 27.38 -11.93
C LEU A 782 -52.90 28.36 -12.53
N LYS A 783 -52.55 29.06 -13.59
CA LYS A 783 -53.41 30.03 -14.27
C LYS A 783 -53.63 29.59 -15.70
N LEU A 784 -54.82 29.11 -15.98
CA LEU A 784 -55.31 28.81 -17.34
C LEU A 784 -55.88 30.09 -17.93
N ILE A 785 -55.28 30.67 -18.98
CA ILE A 785 -55.69 31.92 -19.57
C ILE A 785 -56.80 31.67 -20.58
N GLN A 786 -56.54 30.79 -21.52
CA GLN A 786 -57.48 30.31 -22.50
C GLN A 786 -57.28 28.82 -22.66
N ALA A 787 -58.18 28.05 -22.17
CA ALA A 787 -58.11 26.60 -22.31
C ALA A 787 -59.50 26.01 -22.58
N THR A 788 -59.54 24.89 -23.20
CA THR A 788 -60.79 24.17 -23.53
C THR A 788 -60.76 22.82 -22.89
N LEU A 789 -61.73 22.51 -22.05
CA LEU A 789 -61.95 21.17 -21.52
C LEU A 789 -62.76 20.34 -22.51
N ARG A 790 -62.17 19.30 -23.04
CA ARG A 790 -62.86 18.29 -23.90
C ARG A 790 -63.62 17.27 -23.07
N GLU A 791 -64.41 16.48 -23.74
CA GLU A 791 -65.16 15.39 -23.10
C GLU A 791 -64.22 14.43 -22.36
N SER A 792 -64.62 14.13 -21.09
CA SER A 792 -63.86 13.30 -20.20
C SER A 792 -64.80 12.37 -19.41
N PRO A 793 -64.31 11.28 -18.78
CA PRO A 793 -65.11 10.44 -17.91
C PRO A 793 -65.78 11.25 -16.80
N LEU A 794 -65.14 12.30 -16.31
CA LEU A 794 -65.69 13.18 -15.27
C LEU A 794 -66.87 14.02 -15.80
N THR A 795 -66.73 14.65 -16.96
CA THR A 795 -67.77 15.47 -17.56
C THR A 795 -68.96 14.64 -18.03
N GLN A 796 -68.76 13.43 -18.55
CA GLN A 796 -69.80 12.45 -18.87
C GLN A 796 -70.58 12.03 -17.61
N GLY A 797 -69.81 11.71 -16.52
CA GLY A 797 -70.42 11.35 -15.23
C GLY A 797 -71.25 12.47 -14.65
N LEU A 798 -70.72 13.73 -14.73
CA LEU A 798 -71.48 14.93 -14.30
C LEU A 798 -72.74 15.11 -15.11
N ALA A 799 -72.67 15.05 -16.47
CA ALA A 799 -73.83 15.14 -17.33
C ALA A 799 -74.88 14.05 -17.03
N SER A 800 -74.45 12.83 -16.77
CA SER A 800 -75.32 11.70 -16.44
C SER A 800 -76.10 11.90 -15.15
N VAL A 801 -75.41 12.38 -14.08
CA VAL A 801 -76.02 12.56 -12.73
C VAL A 801 -76.90 13.81 -12.73
N THR A 802 -76.42 14.91 -13.35
CA THR A 802 -77.16 16.20 -13.33
C THR A 802 -78.22 16.31 -14.41
N LYS A 803 -78.20 15.44 -15.45
CA LYS A 803 -79.06 15.52 -16.62
C LYS A 803 -79.00 16.82 -17.39
N LEU A 804 -77.87 17.59 -17.28
CA LEU A 804 -77.68 18.88 -17.91
C LEU A 804 -77.23 18.80 -19.39
N GLY A 805 -77.37 17.68 -20.06
CA GLY A 805 -76.90 17.53 -21.43
C GLY A 805 -75.39 17.57 -21.56
N ASN A 806 -74.86 17.81 -22.76
CA ASN A 806 -73.43 17.82 -23.00
C ASN A 806 -72.78 19.10 -22.35
N LEU A 807 -71.91 18.92 -21.39
CA LEU A 807 -71.16 19.97 -20.67
C LEU A 807 -69.88 20.40 -21.40
N THR A 808 -69.55 19.72 -22.51
CA THR A 808 -68.29 19.95 -23.27
C THR A 808 -68.56 20.26 -24.74
N PRO A 809 -67.64 20.97 -25.45
CA PRO A 809 -66.44 21.58 -24.92
C PRO A 809 -66.80 22.77 -23.99
N ALA A 810 -66.01 22.90 -22.88
CA ALA A 810 -66.16 23.99 -21.94
C ALA A 810 -64.91 24.90 -22.05
N GLU A 811 -65.14 26.22 -22.24
CA GLU A 811 -64.09 27.21 -22.25
C GLU A 811 -63.71 27.55 -20.80
N LEU A 812 -62.42 27.35 -20.49
CA LEU A 812 -61.81 27.75 -19.20
C LEU A 812 -61.06 29.06 -19.39
N LYS A 813 -61.70 30.18 -19.07
CA LYS A 813 -61.11 31.50 -19.21
C LYS A 813 -60.67 32.05 -17.86
N ASN A 814 -59.39 32.48 -17.75
CA ASN A 814 -58.81 33.14 -16.55
C ASN A 814 -59.01 32.29 -15.27
N LEU A 815 -58.93 30.97 -15.36
CA LEU A 815 -59.07 30.09 -14.24
C LEU A 815 -57.75 30.07 -13.44
N VAL A 816 -57.81 30.46 -12.18
CA VAL A 816 -56.70 30.42 -11.24
C VAL A 816 -56.93 29.34 -10.21
N LEU A 817 -56.01 28.37 -10.13
CA LEU A 817 -56.06 27.29 -9.18
C LEU A 817 -54.86 27.40 -8.21
N SER A 818 -55.11 27.33 -6.92
CA SER A 818 -54.06 27.13 -5.91
C SER A 818 -53.99 25.65 -5.61
N ALA A 819 -52.84 25.05 -5.81
CA ALA A 819 -52.63 23.62 -5.63
C ALA A 819 -51.55 23.36 -4.58
N LYS A 820 -51.72 22.32 -3.76
CA LYS A 820 -50.74 21.81 -2.81
C LYS A 820 -50.52 20.33 -3.03
N ILE A 821 -49.27 19.86 -3.15
CA ILE A 821 -48.96 18.46 -3.21
C ILE A 821 -48.37 18.03 -1.86
N GLU A 822 -48.96 17.02 -1.28
CA GLU A 822 -48.53 16.47 0.01
C GLU A 822 -49.06 15.04 0.18
N ASN A 823 -48.24 14.14 0.75
CA ASN A 823 -48.67 12.75 1.06
C ASN A 823 -49.24 12.05 -0.17
N GLY A 824 -48.69 12.21 -1.32
CA GLY A 824 -49.09 11.55 -2.58
C GLY A 824 -50.43 12.09 -3.12
N ARG A 825 -50.90 13.26 -2.73
CA ARG A 825 -52.13 13.88 -3.22
C ARG A 825 -51.89 15.34 -3.64
N ILE A 826 -52.53 15.76 -4.75
CA ILE A 826 -52.63 17.16 -5.08
C ILE A 826 -54.00 17.66 -4.59
N THR A 827 -53.99 18.67 -3.80
CA THR A 827 -55.21 19.32 -3.25
C THR A 827 -55.35 20.70 -3.82
N TYR A 828 -56.56 21.05 -4.30
CA TYR A 828 -56.88 22.34 -4.81
C TYR A 828 -57.75 23.15 -3.80
N GLN A 829 -57.35 24.36 -3.57
CA GLN A 829 -58.18 25.29 -2.85
C GLN A 829 -59.46 25.59 -3.61
N PRO A 830 -60.59 25.95 -2.97
CA PRO A 830 -61.85 26.25 -3.63
C PRO A 830 -61.69 27.28 -4.74
N PHE A 831 -62.11 26.91 -5.91
CA PHE A 831 -62.03 27.76 -7.10
C PHE A 831 -63.37 27.72 -7.86
N ASN A 832 -63.62 28.82 -8.63
CA ASN A 832 -64.82 28.96 -9.44
C ASN A 832 -64.46 28.76 -10.92
N VAL A 833 -65.24 27.93 -11.57
CA VAL A 833 -65.14 27.69 -13.00
C VAL A 833 -66.49 27.83 -13.70
N LYS A 834 -66.51 28.55 -14.83
CA LYS A 834 -67.69 28.63 -15.69
C LYS A 834 -67.64 27.49 -16.69
N ILE A 835 -68.67 26.65 -16.65
CA ILE A 835 -68.88 25.52 -17.58
C ILE A 835 -70.12 25.88 -18.38
N LYS A 836 -69.93 26.38 -19.60
CA LYS A 836 -71.01 26.96 -20.41
C LYS A 836 -71.73 28.11 -19.64
N ASP A 837 -73.02 27.93 -19.33
CA ASP A 837 -73.84 28.90 -18.57
C ASP A 837 -73.88 28.59 -17.07
N TYR A 838 -73.10 27.59 -16.63
CA TYR A 838 -73.10 27.13 -15.21
C TYR A 838 -71.85 27.63 -14.49
N MET A 839 -72.04 28.05 -13.27
CA MET A 839 -70.92 28.34 -12.35
C MET A 839 -70.71 27.16 -11.41
N ALA A 840 -69.52 26.58 -11.41
CA ALA A 840 -69.15 25.55 -10.49
C ALA A 840 -68.10 26.07 -9.51
N ASN A 841 -68.32 25.89 -8.20
CA ASN A 841 -67.30 26.03 -7.18
C ASN A 841 -66.78 24.63 -6.80
N ILE A 842 -65.51 24.44 -7.04
CA ILE A 842 -64.88 23.09 -6.92
C ILE A 842 -63.72 23.16 -5.91
N SER A 843 -63.65 22.19 -5.01
CA SER A 843 -62.48 21.96 -4.13
C SER A 843 -62.27 20.47 -3.95
N GLY A 844 -61.06 20.07 -3.59
CA GLY A 844 -60.80 18.67 -3.36
C GLY A 844 -59.40 18.25 -3.78
N SER A 845 -59.19 16.97 -3.91
CA SER A 845 -57.88 16.40 -4.18
C SER A 845 -57.90 15.18 -5.08
N SER A 846 -56.80 14.97 -5.82
CA SER A 846 -56.47 13.75 -6.56
C SER A 846 -55.28 13.05 -5.93
N GLY A 847 -55.36 11.71 -5.78
CA GLY A 847 -54.26 10.90 -5.31
C GLY A 847 -53.43 10.32 -6.46
N LEU A 848 -52.17 9.96 -6.14
CA LEU A 848 -51.26 9.20 -7.04
C LEU A 848 -51.83 7.86 -7.50
N ASP A 849 -52.73 7.30 -6.69
CA ASP A 849 -53.50 6.05 -6.96
C ASP A 849 -54.64 6.31 -7.96
N GLY A 850 -54.78 7.53 -8.44
CA GLY A 850 -55.89 7.96 -9.32
C GLY A 850 -57.21 8.19 -8.58
N SER A 851 -57.24 8.14 -7.23
CA SER A 851 -58.43 8.40 -6.43
C SER A 851 -58.82 9.86 -6.48
N LEU A 852 -60.11 10.12 -6.53
CA LEU A 852 -60.72 11.44 -6.53
C LEU A 852 -61.45 11.68 -5.22
N ASP A 853 -61.34 12.88 -4.69
CA ASP A 853 -62.14 13.36 -3.57
C ASP A 853 -62.42 14.86 -3.74
N TYR A 854 -63.50 15.15 -4.46
CA TYR A 854 -63.87 16.55 -4.76
C TYR A 854 -65.29 16.82 -4.30
N ALA A 855 -65.46 18.01 -3.84
CA ALA A 855 -66.77 18.66 -3.61
C ALA A 855 -67.02 19.71 -4.70
N MET A 856 -68.13 19.69 -5.34
CA MET A 856 -68.50 20.63 -6.40
C MET A 856 -69.88 21.19 -6.06
N LYS A 857 -69.98 22.51 -6.04
CA LYS A 857 -71.26 23.25 -5.96
C LYS A 857 -71.53 23.86 -7.32
N LEU A 858 -72.51 23.29 -8.02
CA LEU A 858 -72.90 23.67 -9.37
C LEU A 858 -74.11 24.56 -9.33
N ASP A 859 -74.03 25.81 -9.80
CA ASP A 859 -75.10 26.74 -9.86
C ASP A 859 -75.76 26.71 -11.26
N VAL A 860 -77.01 26.27 -11.35
CA VAL A 860 -77.69 25.94 -12.59
C VAL A 860 -78.95 26.84 -12.75
N PRO A 861 -79.12 27.53 -13.89
CA PRO A 861 -80.40 28.24 -14.17
C PRO A 861 -81.57 27.28 -14.39
N THR A 862 -82.65 27.41 -13.70
CA THR A 862 -83.78 26.49 -13.76
C THR A 862 -84.52 26.45 -15.13
N GLY A 863 -84.43 27.55 -15.89
CA GLY A 863 -85.00 27.64 -17.25
C GLY A 863 -84.35 26.81 -18.34
N GLN A 864 -83.06 26.29 -18.01
CA GLN A 864 -82.30 25.44 -18.91
C GLN A 864 -82.29 23.95 -18.48
N VAL A 865 -82.85 23.66 -17.33
CA VAL A 865 -82.95 22.35 -16.80
C VAL A 865 -84.24 21.71 -17.34
N GLY A 866 -84.13 20.64 -18.13
CA GLY A 866 -85.30 19.97 -18.75
C GLY A 866 -86.30 19.54 -17.67
N THR A 867 -87.56 19.39 -18.07
CA THR A 867 -88.67 19.05 -17.16
C THR A 867 -88.42 17.78 -16.32
N GLN A 868 -87.64 16.87 -16.82
CA GLN A 868 -87.24 15.62 -16.05
C GLN A 868 -86.29 15.94 -14.89
N VAL A 869 -85.37 16.91 -15.04
CA VAL A 869 -84.44 17.29 -13.98
C VAL A 869 -85.14 18.18 -12.94
N THR A 870 -86.03 19.06 -13.40
CA THR A 870 -86.88 19.89 -12.51
C THR A 870 -87.80 18.99 -11.69
N SER A 871 -88.37 17.92 -12.24
CA SER A 871 -89.16 16.96 -11.52
C SER A 871 -88.33 16.14 -10.53
N ALA A 872 -87.17 15.66 -10.94
CA ALA A 872 -86.25 14.95 -10.07
C ALA A 872 -85.72 15.83 -8.95
N LEU A 873 -85.38 17.07 -9.25
CA LEU A 873 -84.99 18.07 -8.23
C LEU A 873 -86.15 18.44 -7.32
N SER A 874 -87.36 18.58 -7.80
CA SER A 874 -88.53 18.81 -6.98
C SER A 874 -88.87 17.65 -6.05
N SER A 875 -88.65 16.40 -6.51
CA SER A 875 -88.81 15.21 -5.67
C SER A 875 -87.71 15.08 -4.59
N LEU A 876 -86.48 15.47 -4.93
CA LEU A 876 -85.32 15.48 -4.03
C LEU A 876 -85.43 16.59 -2.96
N LEU A 877 -85.88 17.77 -3.36
CA LEU A 877 -86.01 18.98 -2.53
C LEU A 877 -87.32 19.01 -1.73
N LYS A 878 -88.25 18.10 -2.03
CA LYS A 878 -89.58 18.10 -1.48
C LYS A 878 -90.31 19.42 -1.60
N GLN A 879 -89.97 20.27 -2.59
CA GLN A 879 -90.49 21.57 -2.95
C GLN A 879 -90.50 21.74 -4.44
N PRO A 880 -91.58 22.42 -5.03
CA PRO A 880 -91.60 22.73 -6.45
C PRO A 880 -90.47 23.69 -6.84
N VAL A 881 -89.63 23.30 -7.74
CA VAL A 881 -88.51 24.09 -8.22
C VAL A 881 -88.92 25.14 -9.31
N ALA A 882 -90.17 25.12 -9.73
CA ALA A 882 -90.69 25.94 -10.84
C ALA A 882 -90.66 27.47 -10.67
N ASN A 883 -90.46 28.00 -9.48
CA ASN A 883 -90.40 29.41 -9.23
C ASN A 883 -89.07 29.98 -8.75
N VAL A 884 -87.94 29.21 -8.94
CA VAL A 884 -86.60 29.63 -8.53
C VAL A 884 -85.77 29.87 -9.77
N GLU A 885 -85.12 31.05 -9.89
CA GLU A 885 -84.29 31.34 -11.06
C GLU A 885 -83.04 30.47 -11.21
N ARG A 886 -82.46 30.05 -10.12
CA ARG A 886 -81.23 29.20 -10.09
C ARG A 886 -81.27 28.23 -8.91
N VAL A 887 -80.66 27.03 -9.12
CA VAL A 887 -80.52 25.99 -8.12
C VAL A 887 -79.04 25.64 -7.97
N LYS A 888 -78.56 25.52 -6.73
CA LYS A 888 -77.18 25.02 -6.44
C LYS A 888 -77.28 23.54 -6.09
N LEU A 889 -76.51 22.75 -6.88
CA LEU A 889 -76.34 21.29 -6.70
C LEU A 889 -75.02 21.04 -5.96
N ASP A 890 -75.11 20.40 -4.80
CA ASP A 890 -73.93 19.96 -4.09
C ASP A 890 -73.61 18.49 -4.52
N LEU A 891 -72.46 18.36 -5.18
CA LEU A 891 -72.03 17.10 -5.79
C LEU A 891 -70.71 16.64 -5.11
N GLY A 892 -70.63 15.40 -4.73
CA GLY A 892 -69.42 14.71 -4.33
C GLY A 892 -68.90 13.88 -5.48
N VAL A 893 -67.59 14.03 -5.78
CA VAL A 893 -66.91 13.29 -6.83
C VAL A 893 -65.85 12.43 -6.20
N GLY A 894 -66.07 11.14 -6.11
CA GLY A 894 -65.17 10.13 -5.61
C GLY A 894 -64.80 9.11 -6.65
N GLY A 895 -64.33 7.96 -6.23
CA GLY A 895 -63.89 6.88 -7.08
C GLY A 895 -62.50 7.16 -7.71
N THR A 896 -62.30 6.78 -8.96
CA THR A 896 -61.06 7.02 -9.67
C THR A 896 -61.37 7.86 -10.93
N PHE A 897 -60.31 8.51 -11.48
CA PHE A 897 -60.46 9.28 -12.72
C PHE A 897 -61.06 8.47 -13.89
N LYS A 898 -60.70 7.18 -14.04
CA LYS A 898 -61.21 6.28 -15.09
C LYS A 898 -62.67 5.87 -14.82
N LYS A 899 -63.08 5.80 -13.54
CA LYS A 899 -64.44 5.43 -13.10
C LYS A 899 -64.89 6.40 -11.99
N PRO A 900 -65.21 7.65 -12.34
CA PRO A 900 -65.63 8.63 -11.38
C PRO A 900 -66.98 8.23 -10.79
N GLN A 901 -67.12 8.33 -9.48
CA GLN A 901 -68.37 8.15 -8.76
C GLN A 901 -68.91 9.52 -8.36
N ILE A 902 -69.95 9.98 -9.01
CA ILE A 902 -70.57 11.27 -8.73
C ILE A 902 -71.87 11.03 -7.98
N LYS A 903 -71.97 11.69 -6.84
CA LYS A 903 -73.14 11.62 -5.99
C LYS A 903 -73.69 13.01 -5.72
N LEU A 904 -75.01 13.16 -5.86
CA LEU A 904 -75.69 14.35 -5.40
C LEU A 904 -75.80 14.29 -3.87
N LEU A 905 -75.19 15.26 -3.18
CA LEU A 905 -75.12 15.32 -1.73
C LEU A 905 -76.25 16.18 -1.16
N GLY A 906 -76.72 17.13 -1.94
CA GLY A 906 -77.80 18.05 -1.57
C GLY A 906 -78.08 19.13 -2.63
N SER A 907 -79.08 19.93 -2.39
CA SER A 907 -79.34 21.11 -3.21
C SER A 907 -79.95 22.22 -2.35
N SER A 908 -79.63 23.48 -2.68
CA SER A 908 -80.21 24.67 -2.02
C SER A 908 -80.71 25.69 -3.07
N THR A 909 -81.79 26.37 -2.75
CA THR A 909 -82.34 27.44 -3.60
C THR A 909 -81.82 28.84 -3.18
N ALA A 910 -81.57 29.71 -4.15
CA ALA A 910 -81.02 31.06 -3.92
C ALA A 910 -81.89 32.02 -3.00
N GLY A 911 -83.15 31.62 -2.76
CA GLY A 911 -84.11 32.46 -1.95
C GLY A 911 -83.98 32.22 -0.42
N GLU A 912 -83.56 31.03 0.04
CA GLU A 912 -83.43 30.72 1.49
C GLU A 912 -82.13 31.23 2.13
N ILE A 913 -81.20 31.75 1.33
CA ILE A 913 -79.84 32.14 1.81
C ILE A 913 -79.87 33.63 2.27
N LYS A 914 -80.83 34.43 1.80
CA LYS A 914 -80.81 35.87 2.16
C LYS A 914 -81.31 36.20 3.58
N GLY A 915 -82.08 35.34 4.23
CA GLY A 915 -82.63 35.59 5.52
C GLY A 915 -81.90 34.95 6.74
N ALA A 916 -81.38 33.75 6.52
CA ALA A 916 -80.73 32.95 7.61
C ALA A 916 -79.19 33.11 7.59
N LEU A 917 -78.59 33.44 6.44
CA LEU A 917 -77.17 33.56 6.32
C LEU A 917 -76.59 34.95 6.77
N THR A 918 -77.40 35.99 6.79
CA THR A 918 -76.91 37.30 7.20
C THR A 918 -76.72 37.38 8.72
N GLN A 919 -77.45 36.62 9.55
CA GLN A 919 -77.23 36.58 11.02
C GLN A 919 -76.44 35.40 11.55
N LYS A 920 -76.57 34.23 10.97
CA LYS A 920 -75.79 33.01 11.42
C LYS A 920 -74.43 32.91 10.71
N ALA A 921 -74.32 33.40 9.44
CA ALA A 921 -73.07 33.31 8.72
C ALA A 921 -72.06 34.37 9.21
N ASN A 922 -72.48 35.53 9.61
CA ASN A 922 -71.56 36.51 10.22
C ASN A 922 -71.14 36.12 11.62
N ALA A 923 -72.00 35.49 12.42
CA ALA A 923 -71.64 34.97 13.77
C ALA A 923 -70.86 33.69 13.70
N GLU A 924 -71.08 32.81 12.72
CA GLU A 924 -70.31 31.59 12.54
C GLU A 924 -69.01 31.86 11.75
N LEU A 925 -69.01 32.84 10.81
CA LEU A 925 -67.82 33.24 10.11
C LEU A 925 -66.85 33.97 11.05
N ASP A 926 -67.35 34.75 11.96
CA ASP A 926 -66.52 35.40 12.99
C ASP A 926 -66.06 34.38 14.05
N LYS A 927 -66.84 33.35 14.40
CA LYS A 927 -66.38 32.23 15.23
C LYS A 927 -65.37 31.31 14.50
N VAL A 928 -65.59 31.06 13.22
CA VAL A 928 -64.65 30.27 12.39
C VAL A 928 -63.36 31.05 12.11
N LYS A 929 -63.48 32.40 11.86
CA LYS A 929 -62.30 33.26 11.77
C LYS A 929 -61.54 33.36 13.10
N ALA A 930 -62.26 33.55 14.22
CA ALA A 930 -61.61 33.56 15.53
C ALA A 930 -61.04 32.21 15.93
N LYS A 931 -61.72 31.09 15.59
CA LYS A 931 -61.13 29.74 15.77
C LYS A 931 -59.97 29.48 14.82
N ALA A 932 -60.08 29.85 13.56
CA ALA A 932 -59.02 29.70 12.59
C ALA A 932 -57.80 30.56 12.93
N GLN A 933 -58.03 31.80 13.44
CA GLN A 933 -56.96 32.68 13.91
C GLN A 933 -56.35 32.10 15.21
N ALA A 934 -57.16 31.68 16.17
CA ALA A 934 -56.67 31.05 17.40
C ALA A 934 -55.93 29.72 17.15
N GLU A 935 -56.41 28.93 16.18
CA GLU A 935 -55.73 27.68 15.74
C GLU A 935 -54.42 27.99 14.96
N ALA A 936 -54.44 29.03 14.12
CA ALA A 936 -53.22 29.46 13.41
C ALA A 936 -52.21 30.05 14.41
N ASP A 937 -52.63 30.81 15.37
CA ASP A 937 -51.77 31.37 16.42
C ASP A 937 -51.25 30.27 17.37
N ARG A 938 -52.10 29.26 17.70
CA ARG A 938 -51.69 28.07 18.45
C ARG A 938 -50.68 27.23 17.66
N LEU A 939 -50.95 26.95 16.40
CA LEU A 939 -50.04 26.18 15.53
C LEU A 939 -48.72 26.94 15.28
N ARG A 940 -48.78 28.29 15.26
CA ARG A 940 -47.59 29.13 15.17
C ARG A 940 -46.76 29.08 16.45
N ALA A 941 -47.43 29.19 17.62
CA ALA A 941 -46.77 29.04 18.91
C ALA A 941 -46.25 27.62 19.14
N GLU A 942 -47.02 26.57 18.75
CA GLU A 942 -46.54 25.19 18.78
C GLU A 942 -45.39 24.93 17.78
N ALA A 943 -45.42 25.58 16.63
CA ALA A 943 -44.32 25.49 15.65
C ALA A 943 -43.07 26.21 16.16
N GLU A 944 -43.21 27.43 16.72
CA GLU A 944 -42.11 28.19 17.31
C GLU A 944 -41.49 27.39 18.50
N THR A 945 -42.34 26.87 19.42
CA THR A 945 -41.84 26.04 20.54
C THR A 945 -41.18 24.74 20.08
N LYS A 946 -41.69 24.08 19.02
CA LYS A 946 -41.09 22.89 18.45
C LYS A 946 -39.77 23.23 17.71
N ILE A 947 -39.73 24.37 17.05
CA ILE A 947 -38.49 24.83 16.37
C ILE A 947 -37.41 25.21 17.40
N GLU A 948 -37.82 25.87 18.51
CA GLU A 948 -36.91 26.18 19.62
C GLU A 948 -36.41 24.89 20.31
N ALA A 949 -37.32 23.99 20.68
CA ALA A 949 -36.97 22.68 21.28
C ALA A 949 -36.14 21.80 20.36
N GLU A 950 -36.40 21.79 19.05
CA GLU A 950 -35.64 21.05 18.07
C GLU A 950 -34.28 21.70 17.80
N THR A 951 -34.22 23.03 17.83
CA THR A 951 -32.95 23.80 17.71
C THR A 951 -32.05 23.53 18.92
N ASP A 952 -32.62 23.52 20.13
CA ASP A 952 -31.87 23.20 21.35
C ASP A 952 -31.47 21.74 21.42
N ARG A 953 -32.36 20.83 20.97
CA ARG A 953 -32.01 19.40 20.81
C ARG A 953 -30.88 19.20 19.82
N LEU A 954 -30.95 19.86 18.65
CA LEU A 954 -29.91 19.77 17.63
C LEU A 954 -28.60 20.40 18.10
N LYS A 955 -28.65 21.51 18.88
CA LYS A 955 -27.46 22.06 19.51
C LYS A 955 -26.84 21.09 20.51
N ALA A 956 -27.63 20.53 21.42
CA ALA A 956 -27.17 19.57 22.41
C ALA A 956 -26.66 18.28 21.75
N GLU A 957 -27.32 17.83 20.69
CA GLU A 957 -26.88 16.67 19.90
C GLU A 957 -25.59 16.97 19.12
N ALA A 958 -25.46 18.20 18.57
CA ALA A 958 -24.24 18.65 17.91
C ALA A 958 -23.08 18.79 18.91
N GLU A 959 -23.31 19.38 20.09
CA GLU A 959 -22.31 19.47 21.14
C GLU A 959 -21.88 18.09 21.67
N THR A 960 -22.82 17.17 21.82
CA THR A 960 -22.56 15.76 22.21
C THR A 960 -21.78 15.03 21.14
N ARG A 961 -22.13 15.22 19.86
CA ARG A 961 -21.41 14.63 18.73
C ARG A 961 -20.00 15.22 18.62
N ILE A 962 -19.85 16.53 18.77
CA ILE A 962 -18.53 17.20 18.75
C ILE A 962 -17.66 16.66 19.90
N LYS A 963 -18.23 16.55 21.11
CA LYS A 963 -17.53 15.99 22.27
C LYS A 963 -17.17 14.53 22.07
N THR A 964 -18.11 13.71 21.60
CA THR A 964 -17.88 12.29 21.31
C THR A 964 -16.83 12.10 20.20
N GLU A 965 -16.83 12.96 19.19
CA GLU A 965 -15.86 12.91 18.11
C GLU A 965 -14.48 13.41 18.56
N GLN A 966 -14.45 14.45 19.40
CA GLN A 966 -13.21 14.90 20.06
C GLN A 966 -12.63 13.81 20.96
N ASP A 967 -13.46 13.12 21.74
CA ASP A 967 -13.03 12.01 22.59
C ASP A 967 -12.54 10.81 21.77
N LYS A 968 -13.21 10.51 20.64
CA LYS A 968 -12.73 9.49 19.67
C LYS A 968 -11.42 9.88 19.01
N ILE A 969 -11.29 11.13 18.57
CA ILE A 969 -10.05 11.66 17.99
C ILE A 969 -8.92 11.60 19.02
N ARG A 970 -9.22 11.93 20.28
CA ARG A 970 -8.24 11.87 21.37
C ARG A 970 -7.84 10.44 21.68
N ALA A 971 -8.81 9.52 21.78
CA ALA A 971 -8.56 8.09 21.99
C ALA A 971 -7.81 7.46 20.81
N GLU A 972 -8.13 7.86 19.58
CA GLU A 972 -7.42 7.41 18.40
C GLU A 972 -6.00 8.01 18.29
N ALA A 973 -5.84 9.28 18.70
CA ALA A 973 -4.53 9.91 18.80
C ALA A 973 -3.66 9.25 19.88
N ASP A 974 -4.24 8.93 21.05
CA ASP A 974 -3.54 8.22 22.11
C ASP A 974 -3.20 6.78 21.71
N LYS A 975 -4.12 6.10 21.00
CA LYS A 975 -3.89 4.77 20.41
C LYS A 975 -2.79 4.81 19.35
N ARG A 976 -2.84 5.79 18.44
CA ARG A 976 -1.78 6.00 17.42
C ARG A 976 -0.45 6.37 18.06
N ARG A 977 -0.47 7.12 19.17
CA ARG A 977 0.75 7.45 19.91
C ARG A 977 1.33 6.20 20.57
N ALA A 978 0.51 5.38 21.21
CA ALA A 978 0.92 4.09 21.75
C ALA A 978 1.41 3.11 20.67
N GLU A 979 0.70 3.04 19.52
CA GLU A 979 1.14 2.23 18.37
C GLU A 979 2.43 2.77 17.73
N LEU A 980 2.62 4.10 17.72
CA LEU A 980 3.87 4.73 17.25
C LEU A 980 5.01 4.49 18.23
N GLU A 981 4.74 4.54 19.52
CA GLU A 981 5.75 4.20 20.55
C GLU A 981 6.10 2.71 20.52
N GLN A 982 5.10 1.84 20.31
CA GLN A 982 5.34 0.41 20.13
C GLN A 982 6.06 0.11 18.81
N LYS A 983 5.66 0.75 17.70
CA LYS A 983 6.37 0.64 16.43
C LYS A 983 7.76 1.27 16.46
N ALA A 984 7.93 2.34 17.23
CA ALA A 984 9.24 2.94 17.46
C ALA A 984 10.14 2.02 18.30
N ALA A 985 9.58 1.35 19.32
CA ALA A 985 10.27 0.34 20.09
C ALA A 985 10.60 -0.91 19.27
N GLU A 986 9.64 -1.38 18.44
CA GLU A 986 9.85 -2.49 17.49
C GLU A 986 10.80 -2.09 16.35
N ALA A 987 10.68 -0.85 15.83
CA ALA A 987 11.60 -0.32 14.85
C ALA A 987 13.01 -0.12 15.42
N LYS A 988 13.10 0.27 16.70
CA LYS A 988 14.38 0.34 17.41
C LYS A 988 14.99 -1.05 17.55
N LYS A 989 14.19 -2.04 17.93
CA LYS A 989 14.60 -3.44 18.01
C LYS A 989 14.93 -4.04 16.64
N LYS A 990 14.10 -3.74 15.62
CA LYS A 990 14.38 -4.10 14.23
C LYS A 990 15.55 -3.32 13.64
N ALA A 991 15.72 -2.04 13.98
CA ALA A 991 16.86 -1.26 13.53
C ALA A 991 18.16 -1.71 14.21
N GLU A 992 18.12 -2.13 15.49
CA GLU A 992 19.23 -2.79 16.17
C GLU A 992 19.53 -4.17 15.54
N GLU A 993 18.49 -4.94 15.21
CA GLU A 993 18.62 -6.22 14.49
C GLU A 993 19.01 -6.01 13.03
N GLU A 994 18.44 -4.99 12.36
CA GLU A 994 18.75 -4.67 10.98
C GLU A 994 20.08 -3.93 10.82
N ALA A 995 20.51 -3.15 11.81
CA ALA A 995 21.89 -2.65 11.91
C ALA A 995 22.87 -3.81 12.09
N LYS A 996 22.54 -4.77 12.95
CA LYS A 996 23.25 -6.04 13.06
C LYS A 996 23.20 -6.86 11.77
N ARG A 997 22.05 -6.86 11.05
CA ARG A 997 21.87 -7.49 9.72
C ARG A 997 22.55 -6.72 8.60
N ARG A 998 22.55 -5.39 8.61
CA ARG A 998 23.15 -4.56 7.53
C ARG A 998 24.67 -4.55 7.59
N VAL A 999 25.27 -4.61 8.77
CA VAL A 999 26.69 -4.90 8.92
C VAL A 999 27.01 -6.31 8.40
N LYS A 1000 26.07 -7.26 8.59
CA LYS A 1000 26.12 -8.60 8.00
C LYS A 1000 25.83 -8.62 6.50
N LYS A 1001 24.94 -7.77 6.01
CA LYS A 1001 24.45 -7.73 4.62
C LYS A 1001 25.27 -6.79 3.73
N GLY A 1002 25.83 -5.75 4.30
CA GLY A 1002 26.71 -4.82 3.56
C GLY A 1002 27.99 -5.44 3.03
N LEU A 1003 28.38 -6.60 3.58
CA LEU A 1003 29.45 -7.45 3.03
C LEU A 1003 28.93 -8.54 2.08
N GLY A 1004 27.61 -8.87 2.13
CA GLY A 1004 26.99 -9.90 1.30
C GLY A 1004 26.26 -9.36 0.07
N ASP A 1005 25.60 -8.20 0.17
CA ASP A 1005 24.76 -7.65 -0.91
C ASP A 1005 25.54 -6.96 -2.04
N LEU A 1006 26.85 -6.75 -1.88
CA LEU A 1006 27.71 -6.31 -2.98
C LEU A 1006 27.86 -7.36 -4.09
N PHE A 1007 27.41 -8.60 -3.85
CA PHE A 1007 27.69 -9.74 -4.73
C PHE A 1007 26.50 -10.69 -5.00
N SER A 1008 25.27 -10.40 -4.59
CA SER A 1008 24.13 -11.27 -4.87
C SER A 1008 23.35 -10.84 -6.11
N LYS A 1009 23.35 -11.67 -7.14
CA LYS A 1009 22.42 -11.62 -8.28
C LYS A 1009 21.02 -12.04 -7.85
N PRO A 1010 19.94 -11.45 -8.44
CA PRO A 1010 18.60 -12.00 -8.29
C PRO A 1010 18.51 -13.40 -8.92
N ALA A 1011 17.85 -14.31 -8.24
CA ALA A 1011 17.58 -15.65 -8.71
C ALA A 1011 16.77 -15.62 -10.02
N PRO A 1012 17.04 -16.53 -10.97
CA PRO A 1012 16.24 -16.64 -12.18
C PRO A 1012 14.82 -17.11 -11.85
N ALA A 1013 13.83 -16.42 -12.42
CA ALA A 1013 12.44 -16.85 -12.36
C ALA A 1013 12.28 -18.20 -13.04
N ASP A 1014 11.68 -19.12 -12.32
CA ASP A 1014 11.32 -20.45 -12.78
C ASP A 1014 10.26 -20.35 -13.89
N THR A 1015 10.68 -20.56 -15.13
CA THR A 1015 9.78 -20.72 -16.28
C THR A 1015 9.57 -22.20 -16.54
N THR A 1016 8.70 -22.83 -15.77
CA THR A 1016 8.03 -24.05 -16.20
C THR A 1016 6.65 -24.11 -15.59
N LYS A 1017 5.65 -23.62 -16.32
CA LYS A 1017 4.37 -24.32 -16.50
C LYS A 1017 3.62 -23.74 -17.70
N LYS A 1018 3.31 -24.66 -18.57
CA LYS A 1018 2.40 -24.68 -19.71
C LYS A 1018 1.41 -23.53 -19.84
#